data_b882fa29cc48c5850b298e4a8d2943bf
#
_entry.id   b882fa29cc48c5850b298e4a8d2943bf
#
_cell.length_a   1.000
_cell.length_b   1.000
_cell.length_c   1.000
_cell.angle_alpha   90.00
_cell.angle_beta   90.00
_cell.angle_gamma   90.00
#
_symmetry.space_group_name_H-M   'P 1'
#
loop_
_entity.id
_entity.type
_entity.pdbx_description
1 polymer ?
#
loop_
_entity_poly.entity_id
_entity_poly.type
_entity_poly.pdbx_seq_one_letter_code
_entity_poly.pdbx_strand_id
1 'polypeptide(L)'
;MSTDPETTGEPEPGTPGADGTSGADGADTGAGAPGGVARGEGADGPRSAASGEPASEGAEAKAPTQVSEAEAELRAQQLERERIERRKAGKTGPIEAGTKLSGKAADLLAAVRAVESGDRPAATVFTEPGTGSPAPGPAPRRPAPEPARRPQPVTAGAAAPAAPAPATVEGVRAVLGRGGAPEALAPRAAAALGEGAPGRLAEDPWQLLRVSGVRPEQADGFARALLGPECGPDDERRGRAVTAWLLEQAALAGHTALEMSALTAALAGQGVPDPDAAVQSALAEGEALVFQDALDEPGTPAPAADGSGDDEERLVRVLVGLERYALAEESLADGLARLITSVPKEDGPAEEWERAAAAAGGSAGELIRAVAAHGLVLHTGGEASRAEPAALLRTAGDLGLRAWAAAHGPDGSHRFGALLAPAGASGSTGGDEPPVATVVGLLAGGEGPGRDADGALDLDLLVVLDAPQLDVETAALLTESLPDGARLVLAGDPAVLWSVGPGRVFADLLTAGVCPRIASRRPDPGPLGELVSAVGVGELIQVEAPGKEVVIVPVRDAGEAVHRTVQLVADSVPRAIGVPAEETQVITPGHGGAAGTRVLNAALKERLNPGPGRFGGFDPGDRIAYSPAPGRTLPGRVVGAGADGLHLSCGGEAVVVPKERVERAVRHGWALTAHQAAGTRWPAAVVVLPGDAAQALSRPWVYTAFSRAGRHLSVVHGVEQALPRAVADIPAKPRTTRLPALLAPQVPTAG
;
A
#
# COMPACT_ATOMS: atom_id res chain seq x y z
N MET A 1 -9.30 5.46 69.50
CA MET A 1 -8.11 5.21 70.32
C MET A 1 -6.96 5.58 69.38
N SER A 2 -6.57 6.83 69.35
CA SER A 2 -5.55 7.50 70.19
C SER A 2 -4.26 6.70 70.12
N THR A 3 -3.15 7.18 69.60
CA THR A 3 -2.46 8.46 69.86
C THR A 3 -1.32 8.66 68.87
N ASP A 4 -1.18 9.87 68.33
CA ASP A 4 0.08 10.56 68.02
C ASP A 4 0.84 10.83 69.33
N PRO A 5 2.09 11.37 69.37
CA PRO A 5 2.60 12.50 68.61
C PRO A 5 4.12 12.59 68.32
N GLU A 6 4.46 13.61 67.52
CA GLU A 6 5.52 14.65 67.67
C GLU A 6 7.00 14.29 67.45
N THR A 7 7.90 15.08 66.95
CA THR A 7 8.01 16.49 66.48
C THR A 7 9.52 16.76 66.19
N THR A 8 9.78 17.77 65.36
CA THR A 8 10.98 18.64 65.25
C THR A 8 12.23 18.12 64.50
N GLY A 9 12.94 18.89 63.67
CA GLY A 9 12.95 20.32 63.43
C GLY A 9 13.92 20.66 62.28
N GLU A 10 13.62 21.73 61.60
CA GLU A 10 14.55 22.53 60.79
C GLU A 10 15.62 23.21 61.61
N PRO A 11 16.73 23.77 61.05
CA PRO A 11 16.61 25.03 60.34
C PRO A 11 17.63 25.28 59.18
N GLU A 12 17.20 26.09 58.23
CA GLU A 12 18.06 27.05 57.49
C GLU A 12 18.61 28.15 58.38
N PRO A 13 19.48 29.14 57.98
CA PRO A 13 19.90 29.61 56.62
C PRO A 13 21.38 30.09 56.57
N GLY A 14 21.82 30.58 55.40
CA GLY A 14 23.04 31.35 55.33
C GLY A 14 23.59 31.78 53.95
N THR A 15 23.11 32.87 53.40
CA THR A 15 23.90 33.77 52.54
C THR A 15 24.43 34.90 53.45
N PRO A 16 25.46 35.75 53.07
CA PRO A 16 25.67 36.47 51.81
C PRO A 16 27.13 36.87 51.47
N GLY A 17 27.27 37.68 50.39
CA GLY A 17 28.34 38.68 50.19
C GLY A 17 29.20 38.36 48.93
N ALA A 18 29.13 39.02 47.86
CA ALA A 18 29.24 40.39 47.39
C ALA A 18 30.69 40.85 47.17
N ASP A 19 30.83 41.48 45.99
CA ASP A 19 31.87 42.42 45.57
C ASP A 19 33.13 41.78 44.91
N GLY A 20 33.64 42.29 43.78
CA GLY A 20 33.46 43.51 43.11
C GLY A 20 34.44 43.65 41.94
N THR A 21 34.01 44.42 41.02
CA THR A 21 34.72 45.42 40.19
C THR A 21 35.87 45.07 39.24
N SER A 22 35.58 45.32 37.98
CA SER A 22 36.07 46.43 37.13
C SER A 22 37.26 46.24 36.26
N GLY A 23 37.10 46.74 35.07
CA GLY A 23 38.10 47.38 34.23
C GLY A 23 38.36 46.70 32.89
N ALA A 24 37.73 47.11 31.84
CA ALA A 24 37.84 48.24 30.95
C ALA A 24 39.01 48.12 29.96
N ASP A 25 38.63 48.29 28.71
CA ASP A 25 39.33 48.98 27.61
C ASP A 25 40.33 48.29 26.69
N GLY A 26 40.03 48.52 25.43
CA GLY A 26 40.90 48.88 24.35
C GLY A 26 40.67 48.06 23.09
N ALA A 27 39.83 48.49 22.16
CA ALA A 27 40.08 49.23 20.93
C ALA A 27 41.40 48.78 20.25
N ASP A 28 41.47 48.48 18.99
CA ASP A 28 41.12 49.23 17.80
C ASP A 28 41.63 48.50 16.53
N THR A 29 40.86 48.66 15.44
CA THR A 29 41.28 48.84 14.02
C THR A 29 42.13 47.77 13.31
N GLY A 30 41.70 47.37 12.15
CA GLY A 30 42.02 47.79 10.81
C GLY A 30 41.83 46.71 9.79
N ALA A 31 40.90 46.79 8.97
CA ALA A 31 40.80 47.17 7.58
C ALA A 31 41.88 46.62 6.65
N GLY A 32 41.44 45.99 5.57
CA GLY A 32 42.28 45.85 4.38
C GLY A 32 41.92 44.72 3.44
N ALA A 33 40.92 44.89 2.58
CA ALA A 33 40.95 44.38 1.22
C ALA A 33 41.64 45.44 0.36
N PRO A 34 42.02 45.31 -0.93
CA PRO A 34 41.51 44.37 -1.96
C PRO A 34 42.53 44.00 -3.05
N GLY A 35 42.06 43.26 -4.06
CA GLY A 35 42.57 43.29 -5.44
C GLY A 35 43.57 42.20 -5.76
N GLY A 36 43.58 41.59 -6.90
CA GLY A 36 42.95 41.78 -8.18
C GLY A 36 43.71 40.91 -9.21
N VAL A 37 42.94 40.32 -10.10
CA VAL A 37 43.13 40.22 -11.55
C VAL A 37 44.49 39.76 -12.16
N ALA A 38 44.43 38.73 -12.98
CA ALA A 38 44.75 38.60 -14.42
C ALA A 38 45.39 37.23 -14.75
N ARG A 39 44.74 36.45 -15.64
CA ARG A 39 45.00 36.24 -17.08
C ARG A 39 46.40 35.82 -17.50
N GLY A 40 46.48 34.75 -18.28
CA GLY A 40 47.50 34.39 -19.29
C GLY A 40 47.49 32.88 -19.51
N GLU A 41 46.88 32.30 -20.49
CA GLU A 41 47.16 32.09 -21.92
C GLU A 41 48.52 31.50 -22.24
N GLY A 42 48.50 30.45 -23.07
CA GLY A 42 49.57 29.97 -23.95
C GLY A 42 49.95 28.52 -23.69
N ALA A 43 49.52 27.55 -24.41
CA ALA A 43 49.78 27.11 -25.79
C ALA A 43 51.10 26.36 -25.95
N ASP A 44 50.98 25.25 -26.64
CA ASP A 44 51.88 24.56 -27.54
C ASP A 44 52.59 23.28 -27.07
N GLY A 45 52.22 22.20 -27.79
CA GLY A 45 53.04 20.98 -27.95
C GLY A 45 54.21 21.23 -28.93
N PRO A 46 54.86 20.29 -29.59
CA PRO A 46 54.50 18.94 -29.95
C PRO A 46 55.65 17.90 -30.03
N ARG A 47 55.32 16.65 -30.43
CA ARG A 47 56.12 15.68 -31.24
C ARG A 47 57.38 15.06 -30.60
N SER A 48 57.78 13.82 -30.83
CA SER A 48 57.67 12.88 -31.97
C SER A 48 58.49 11.61 -31.67
N ALA A 49 58.01 10.49 -32.18
CA ALA A 49 58.73 9.42 -32.91
C ALA A 49 59.71 8.55 -32.13
N ALA A 50 59.75 7.31 -32.24
CA ALA A 50 59.60 6.32 -33.24
C ALA A 50 60.48 5.11 -32.89
N SER A 51 60.01 3.96 -33.29
CA SER A 51 60.72 2.81 -33.88
C SER A 51 61.37 1.77 -32.98
N GLY A 52 60.95 0.52 -33.24
CA GLY A 52 61.82 -0.62 -33.22
C GLY A 52 61.16 -1.96 -32.89
N GLU A 53 60.56 -2.61 -33.88
CA GLU A 53 60.45 -4.06 -33.91
C GLU A 53 61.83 -4.70 -34.22
N PRO A 54 62.10 -6.00 -34.01
CA PRO A 54 61.32 -7.11 -34.53
C PRO A 54 61.26 -8.41 -33.70
N ALA A 55 60.24 -9.16 -34.02
CA ALA A 55 60.02 -10.60 -34.10
C ALA A 55 60.92 -11.59 -33.36
N SER A 56 60.25 -12.56 -32.68
CA SER A 56 60.48 -14.00 -32.94
C SER A 56 59.34 -14.85 -32.39
N GLU A 57 59.00 -15.84 -33.14
CA GLU A 57 58.00 -16.90 -33.00
C GLU A 57 58.06 -17.66 -31.69
N GLY A 58 56.89 -18.13 -31.23
CA GLY A 58 56.73 -19.17 -30.25
C GLY A 58 55.28 -19.55 -30.09
N ALA A 59 54.85 -20.58 -30.80
CA ALA A 59 53.56 -21.23 -30.63
C ALA A 59 53.42 -21.76 -29.21
N GLU A 60 52.22 -21.55 -28.58
CA GLU A 60 51.60 -22.60 -27.81
C GLU A 60 50.22 -22.24 -27.27
N ALA A 61 49.34 -23.19 -27.39
CA ALA A 61 48.18 -23.54 -26.55
C ALA A 61 47.15 -22.47 -26.27
N LYS A 62 46.02 -22.55 -26.94
CA LYS A 62 44.72 -22.02 -26.54
C LYS A 62 44.34 -22.55 -25.15
N ALA A 63 44.38 -21.72 -24.14
CA ALA A 63 43.65 -21.91 -22.92
C ALA A 63 42.14 -21.74 -23.19
N PRO A 64 41.23 -22.51 -22.57
CA PRO A 64 39.81 -22.32 -22.75
C PRO A 64 39.42 -20.95 -22.19
N THR A 65 38.75 -20.19 -23.03
CA THR A 65 38.11 -18.93 -22.65
C THR A 65 37.19 -19.20 -21.45
N GLN A 66 37.48 -18.66 -20.29
CA GLN A 66 36.56 -18.63 -19.16
C GLN A 66 35.38 -17.80 -19.63
N VAL A 67 34.26 -18.50 -19.86
CA VAL A 67 32.95 -17.86 -20.02
C VAL A 67 32.71 -17.12 -18.73
N SER A 68 32.38 -15.83 -18.79
CA SER A 68 32.10 -15.06 -17.57
C SER A 68 30.96 -15.75 -16.81
N GLU A 69 31.02 -15.76 -15.49
CA GLU A 69 29.96 -16.37 -14.63
C GLU A 69 28.56 -15.89 -15.04
N ALA A 70 28.43 -14.62 -15.43
CA ALA A 70 27.20 -14.05 -15.95
C ALA A 70 26.68 -14.73 -17.23
N GLU A 71 27.58 -15.15 -18.17
CA GLU A 71 27.17 -15.89 -19.38
C GLU A 71 26.77 -17.34 -19.07
N ALA A 72 27.40 -17.95 -18.07
CA ALA A 72 27.02 -19.29 -17.61
C ALA A 72 25.64 -19.27 -16.95
N GLU A 73 25.38 -18.25 -16.18
CA GLU A 73 24.11 -18.02 -15.49
C GLU A 73 22.96 -17.72 -16.48
N LEU A 74 23.22 -16.87 -17.48
CA LEU A 74 22.27 -16.57 -18.56
C LEU A 74 21.88 -17.85 -19.34
N ARG A 75 22.84 -18.72 -19.60
CA ARG A 75 22.57 -20.01 -20.26
C ARG A 75 21.77 -20.97 -19.37
N ALA A 76 22.03 -20.99 -18.07
CA ALA A 76 21.25 -21.79 -17.12
C ALA A 76 19.79 -21.30 -17.05
N GLN A 77 19.57 -19.99 -17.01
CA GLN A 77 18.22 -19.41 -17.01
C GLN A 77 17.46 -19.63 -18.33
N GLN A 78 18.15 -19.57 -19.47
CA GLN A 78 17.54 -19.91 -20.76
C GLN A 78 17.11 -21.37 -20.81
N LEU A 79 17.93 -22.28 -20.28
CA LEU A 79 17.58 -23.72 -20.19
C LEU A 79 16.38 -23.94 -19.25
N GLU A 80 16.28 -23.21 -18.18
CA GLU A 80 15.15 -23.34 -17.24
C GLU A 80 13.86 -22.75 -17.83
N ARG A 81 13.92 -21.61 -18.54
CA ARG A 81 12.77 -21.09 -19.31
C ARG A 81 12.29 -22.10 -20.35
N GLU A 82 13.18 -22.70 -21.12
CA GLU A 82 12.82 -23.77 -22.06
C GLU A 82 12.20 -24.98 -21.35
N ARG A 83 12.63 -25.29 -20.14
CA ARG A 83 12.09 -26.38 -19.33
C ARG A 83 10.68 -26.07 -18.83
N ILE A 84 10.45 -24.82 -18.40
CA ILE A 84 9.13 -24.31 -18.00
C ILE A 84 8.19 -24.27 -19.20
N GLU A 85 8.66 -23.78 -20.35
CA GLU A 85 7.85 -23.78 -21.58
C GLU A 85 7.53 -25.19 -22.06
N ARG A 86 8.48 -26.12 -21.98
CA ARG A 86 8.21 -27.55 -22.28
C ARG A 86 7.21 -28.15 -21.30
N ARG A 87 7.25 -27.78 -20.02
CA ARG A 87 6.24 -28.20 -19.05
C ARG A 87 4.86 -27.53 -19.31
N LYS A 88 4.82 -26.26 -19.71
CA LYS A 88 3.58 -25.57 -20.12
C LYS A 88 3.03 -26.21 -21.42
N ALA A 89 3.86 -26.43 -22.42
CA ALA A 89 3.48 -27.09 -23.68
C ALA A 89 3.00 -28.54 -23.47
N GLY A 90 3.62 -29.26 -22.53
CA GLY A 90 3.17 -30.60 -22.15
C GLY A 90 1.84 -30.64 -21.40
N LYS A 91 1.42 -29.50 -20.81
CA LYS A 91 0.10 -29.36 -20.16
C LYS A 91 -0.99 -28.83 -21.10
N THR A 92 -0.62 -28.17 -22.20
CA THR A 92 -1.56 -27.55 -23.16
C THR A 92 -1.64 -28.30 -24.49
N GLY A 93 -0.90 -29.39 -24.68
CA GLY A 93 -0.99 -30.24 -25.88
C GLY A 93 -2.36 -30.91 -25.97
N PRO A 94 -2.99 -30.97 -27.17
CA PRO A 94 -4.21 -31.76 -27.36
C PRO A 94 -3.91 -33.21 -27.00
N ILE A 95 -4.76 -33.80 -26.18
CA ILE A 95 -4.71 -35.27 -25.89
C ILE A 95 -4.95 -35.97 -27.21
N GLU A 96 -3.94 -36.72 -27.73
CA GLU A 96 -4.10 -37.50 -28.94
C GLU A 96 -5.28 -38.45 -28.79
N ALA A 97 -6.17 -38.46 -29.80
CA ALA A 97 -7.33 -39.32 -29.85
C ALA A 97 -6.87 -40.78 -29.95
N GLY A 98 -6.82 -41.50 -28.84
CA GLY A 98 -6.39 -42.89 -28.78
C GLY A 98 -5.99 -43.42 -27.42
N THR A 99 -5.71 -42.53 -26.44
CA THR A 99 -5.40 -42.95 -25.06
C THR A 99 -6.68 -43.30 -24.31
N LYS A 100 -6.90 -44.58 -23.99
CA LYS A 100 -8.03 -45.01 -23.17
C LYS A 100 -7.88 -44.45 -21.76
N LEU A 101 -8.69 -43.43 -21.42
CA LEU A 101 -8.86 -42.94 -20.07
C LEU A 101 -9.57 -44.05 -19.26
N SER A 102 -9.06 -44.43 -18.09
CA SER A 102 -9.66 -45.40 -17.18
C SER A 102 -10.14 -44.73 -15.89
N GLY A 103 -11.23 -45.23 -15.31
CA GLY A 103 -11.77 -44.79 -14.04
C GLY A 103 -12.55 -43.47 -14.09
N LYS A 104 -12.66 -42.80 -12.96
CA LYS A 104 -13.48 -41.59 -12.78
C LYS A 104 -13.28 -40.45 -13.81
N ALA A 105 -12.10 -40.39 -14.44
CA ALA A 105 -11.83 -39.40 -15.48
C ALA A 105 -12.54 -39.71 -16.81
N ALA A 106 -12.72 -41.00 -17.13
CA ALA A 106 -13.48 -41.43 -18.31
C ALA A 106 -14.99 -41.17 -18.13
N ASP A 107 -15.50 -41.39 -16.90
CA ASP A 107 -16.91 -41.16 -16.55
C ASP A 107 -17.24 -39.64 -16.56
N LEU A 108 -16.34 -38.80 -16.09
CA LEU A 108 -16.48 -37.34 -16.14
C LEU A 108 -16.49 -36.81 -17.57
N LEU A 109 -15.63 -37.32 -18.43
CA LEU A 109 -15.56 -36.90 -19.85
C LEU A 109 -16.80 -37.36 -20.63
N ALA A 110 -17.35 -38.55 -20.29
CA ALA A 110 -18.61 -39.02 -20.84
C ALA A 110 -19.80 -38.17 -20.39
N ALA A 111 -19.80 -37.77 -19.13
CA ALA A 111 -20.85 -36.88 -18.56
C ALA A 111 -20.83 -35.47 -19.17
N VAL A 112 -19.65 -34.89 -19.38
CA VAL A 112 -19.49 -33.58 -20.06
C VAL A 112 -19.97 -33.64 -21.51
N ARG A 113 -19.64 -34.68 -22.25
CA ARG A 113 -20.12 -34.86 -23.64
C ARG A 113 -21.64 -35.05 -23.72
N ALA A 114 -22.22 -35.73 -22.73
CA ALA A 114 -23.68 -35.89 -22.68
C ALA A 114 -24.43 -34.56 -22.38
N VAL A 115 -23.78 -33.64 -21.72
CA VAL A 115 -24.28 -32.27 -21.48
C VAL A 115 -24.14 -31.41 -22.73
N GLU A 116 -22.98 -31.49 -23.42
CA GLU A 116 -22.70 -30.73 -24.66
C GLU A 116 -23.56 -31.19 -25.84
N SER A 117 -23.95 -32.51 -25.90
CA SER A 117 -24.86 -33.01 -26.91
C SER A 117 -26.34 -32.76 -26.66
N GLY A 118 -26.67 -32.16 -25.51
CA GLY A 118 -28.08 -31.84 -25.16
C GLY A 118 -28.92 -33.02 -24.65
N ASP A 119 -28.29 -34.18 -24.46
CA ASP A 119 -28.99 -35.40 -24.06
C ASP A 119 -29.35 -35.45 -22.55
N ARG A 120 -28.75 -34.56 -21.71
CA ARG A 120 -29.04 -34.43 -20.28
C ARG A 120 -28.81 -33.03 -19.74
N PRO A 121 -29.71 -32.46 -18.90
CA PRO A 121 -29.48 -31.18 -18.23
C PRO A 121 -28.41 -31.33 -17.13
N ALA A 122 -27.56 -30.29 -16.99
CA ALA A 122 -26.37 -30.25 -16.10
C ALA A 122 -26.64 -30.59 -14.61
N ALA A 123 -27.86 -30.41 -14.14
CA ALA A 123 -28.27 -30.65 -12.74
C ALA A 123 -28.35 -32.13 -12.31
N THR A 124 -28.26 -33.09 -13.24
CA THR A 124 -28.42 -34.52 -12.92
C THR A 124 -27.13 -35.32 -12.82
N VAL A 125 -25.96 -34.70 -13.05
CA VAL A 125 -24.66 -35.36 -13.14
C VAL A 125 -24.03 -35.66 -11.77
N PHE A 126 -24.53 -35.05 -10.70
CA PHE A 126 -23.93 -35.15 -9.36
C PHE A 126 -24.78 -35.81 -8.29
N THR A 127 -25.88 -36.56 -8.68
CA THR A 127 -26.71 -37.27 -7.70
C THR A 127 -26.41 -38.79 -7.79
N GLU A 128 -25.96 -39.38 -6.69
CA GLU A 128 -25.74 -40.82 -6.57
C GLU A 128 -27.09 -41.63 -6.72
N PRO A 129 -27.07 -42.81 -7.34
CA PRO A 129 -28.27 -43.59 -7.52
C PRO A 129 -28.63 -44.38 -6.27
N GLY A 130 -29.66 -43.97 -5.55
CA GLY A 130 -30.33 -44.76 -4.54
C GLY A 130 -31.50 -45.50 -5.15
N THR A 131 -31.56 -46.78 -4.89
CA THR A 131 -32.47 -47.82 -5.37
C THR A 131 -33.95 -47.56 -4.98
N GLY A 132 -34.90 -47.82 -5.91
CA GLY A 132 -36.25 -48.25 -5.63
C GLY A 132 -37.37 -47.31 -6.04
N SER A 133 -38.00 -47.63 -7.22
CA SER A 133 -39.32 -47.15 -7.59
C SER A 133 -40.45 -47.82 -6.76
N PRO A 134 -41.56 -47.11 -6.52
CA PRO A 134 -42.82 -47.55 -7.09
C PRO A 134 -43.71 -46.46 -7.70
N ALA A 135 -44.67 -46.86 -8.47
CA ALA A 135 -45.52 -46.24 -9.47
C ALA A 135 -46.52 -45.15 -8.97
N PRO A 136 -47.17 -44.42 -9.89
CA PRO A 136 -47.69 -43.08 -9.64
C PRO A 136 -49.10 -43.03 -9.08
N GLY A 137 -49.35 -42.11 -8.14
CA GLY A 137 -50.64 -41.71 -7.65
C GLY A 137 -50.98 -40.25 -8.05
N PRO A 138 -52.24 -39.84 -8.04
CA PRO A 138 -52.72 -38.68 -8.79
C PRO A 138 -52.37 -37.33 -8.18
N ALA A 139 -52.22 -36.34 -9.06
CA ALA A 139 -51.79 -35.00 -8.79
C ALA A 139 -52.66 -34.21 -7.78
N PRO A 140 -52.08 -33.51 -6.82
CA PRO A 140 -52.80 -32.50 -6.05
C PRO A 140 -52.61 -31.10 -6.65
N ARG A 141 -53.65 -30.30 -6.49
CA ARG A 141 -53.83 -28.93 -6.92
C ARG A 141 -52.73 -27.97 -6.38
N ARG A 142 -52.26 -27.04 -7.22
CA ARG A 142 -51.42 -25.94 -6.87
C ARG A 142 -52.00 -25.09 -5.74
N PRO A 143 -51.22 -24.78 -4.67
CA PRO A 143 -51.51 -23.67 -3.78
C PRO A 143 -51.05 -22.35 -4.42
N ALA A 144 -51.72 -21.26 -4.01
CA ALA A 144 -51.44 -19.89 -4.43
C ALA A 144 -50.02 -19.43 -4.02
N PRO A 145 -49.41 -18.48 -4.75
CA PRO A 145 -48.07 -18.03 -4.45
C PRO A 145 -48.01 -17.29 -3.11
N GLU A 146 -47.19 -17.80 -2.19
CA GLU A 146 -46.77 -17.08 -1.00
C GLU A 146 -45.92 -15.85 -1.42
N PRO A 147 -46.01 -14.73 -0.68
CA PRO A 147 -45.23 -13.55 -0.97
C PRO A 147 -43.74 -13.88 -0.85
N ALA A 148 -42.96 -13.51 -1.88
CA ALA A 148 -41.55 -13.70 -1.97
C ALA A 148 -40.86 -13.19 -0.70
N ARG A 149 -40.26 -14.09 0.07
CA ARG A 149 -39.27 -13.72 1.09
C ARG A 149 -38.14 -12.99 0.39
N ARG A 150 -37.89 -11.75 0.81
CA ARG A 150 -36.67 -11.03 0.44
C ARG A 150 -35.46 -11.95 0.65
N PRO A 151 -34.55 -12.07 -0.32
CA PRO A 151 -33.29 -12.77 -0.09
C PRO A 151 -32.59 -12.12 1.11
N GLN A 152 -32.28 -12.89 2.10
CA GLN A 152 -31.36 -12.42 3.13
C GLN A 152 -30.02 -12.18 2.42
N PRO A 153 -29.32 -11.05 2.69
CA PRO A 153 -28.00 -10.79 2.12
C PRO A 153 -27.08 -11.93 2.56
N VAL A 154 -26.63 -12.70 1.58
CA VAL A 154 -25.50 -13.60 1.77
C VAL A 154 -24.33 -12.68 1.99
N THR A 155 -23.83 -12.59 3.21
CA THR A 155 -22.56 -11.96 3.52
C THR A 155 -21.48 -12.79 2.82
N ALA A 156 -21.19 -12.45 1.56
CA ALA A 156 -19.96 -12.80 0.89
C ALA A 156 -18.86 -11.91 1.46
N GLY A 157 -18.55 -12.10 2.75
CA GLY A 157 -17.24 -11.72 3.24
C GLY A 157 -16.23 -12.51 2.43
N ALA A 158 -15.24 -11.86 1.86
CA ALA A 158 -14.05 -12.53 1.37
C ALA A 158 -13.71 -13.60 2.40
N ALA A 159 -13.72 -14.86 1.99
CA ALA A 159 -13.56 -15.98 2.90
C ALA A 159 -12.26 -15.74 3.66
N ALA A 160 -12.36 -15.32 4.92
CA ALA A 160 -11.21 -15.23 5.78
C ALA A 160 -10.54 -16.60 5.67
N PRO A 161 -9.20 -16.66 5.45
CA PRO A 161 -8.52 -17.93 5.31
C PRO A 161 -8.96 -18.82 6.45
N ALA A 162 -9.43 -20.03 6.11
CA ALA A 162 -10.03 -20.96 7.07
C ALA A 162 -9.09 -21.07 8.27
N ALA A 163 -9.62 -20.93 9.47
CA ALA A 163 -8.79 -21.04 10.66
C ALA A 163 -8.06 -22.38 10.62
N PRO A 164 -6.73 -22.41 10.91
CA PRO A 164 -5.97 -23.66 10.86
C PRO A 164 -6.59 -24.69 11.78
N ALA A 165 -6.56 -25.96 11.34
CA ALA A 165 -7.12 -27.05 12.12
C ALA A 165 -6.49 -27.11 13.52
N PRO A 166 -7.27 -27.31 14.60
CA PRO A 166 -6.74 -27.36 15.97
C PRO A 166 -5.58 -28.36 16.14
N ALA A 167 -5.63 -29.49 15.44
CA ALA A 167 -4.57 -30.49 15.44
C ALA A 167 -3.25 -29.95 14.84
N THR A 168 -3.32 -29.16 13.77
CA THR A 168 -2.15 -28.51 13.17
C THR A 168 -1.55 -27.48 14.14
N VAL A 169 -2.39 -26.67 14.80
CA VAL A 169 -1.92 -25.70 15.80
C VAL A 169 -1.23 -26.40 16.97
N GLU A 170 -1.78 -27.51 17.44
CA GLU A 170 -1.18 -28.29 18.54
C GLU A 170 0.15 -28.94 18.12
N GLY A 171 0.20 -29.51 16.91
CA GLY A 171 1.45 -30.03 16.35
C GLY A 171 2.53 -28.95 16.22
N VAL A 172 2.18 -27.76 15.73
CA VAL A 172 3.11 -26.62 15.67
C VAL A 172 3.55 -26.20 17.07
N ARG A 173 2.63 -26.11 18.06
CA ARG A 173 2.96 -25.78 19.44
C ARG A 173 4.01 -26.74 20.01
N ALA A 174 3.85 -28.05 19.79
CA ALA A 174 4.82 -29.04 20.22
C ALA A 174 6.21 -28.86 19.58
N VAL A 175 6.27 -28.48 18.31
CA VAL A 175 7.54 -28.21 17.60
C VAL A 175 8.18 -26.92 18.15
N LEU A 176 7.40 -25.83 18.34
CA LEU A 176 7.87 -24.57 18.92
C LEU A 176 8.43 -24.76 20.32
N GLY A 177 7.73 -25.54 21.17
CA GLY A 177 8.19 -25.85 22.52
C GLY A 177 9.52 -26.60 22.56
N ARG A 178 9.73 -27.57 21.65
CA ARG A 178 11.01 -28.28 21.52
C ARG A 178 12.16 -27.36 21.10
N GLY A 179 11.89 -26.41 20.21
CA GLY A 179 12.88 -25.43 19.73
C GLY A 179 13.02 -24.19 20.63
N GLY A 180 12.31 -24.12 21.79
CA GLY A 180 12.37 -22.98 22.69
C GLY A 180 11.76 -21.69 22.15
N ALA A 181 10.94 -21.77 21.11
CA ALA A 181 10.22 -20.63 20.56
C ALA A 181 8.88 -20.41 21.29
N PRO A 182 8.36 -19.16 21.34
CA PRO A 182 7.11 -18.89 22.03
C PRO A 182 5.93 -19.68 21.44
N GLU A 183 5.27 -20.48 22.26
CA GLU A 183 4.11 -21.28 21.84
C GLU A 183 2.92 -20.42 21.33
N ALA A 184 2.85 -19.17 21.75
CA ALA A 184 1.88 -18.19 21.27
C ALA A 184 1.97 -17.92 19.75
N LEU A 185 3.08 -18.28 19.10
CA LEU A 185 3.23 -18.21 17.65
C LEU A 185 2.50 -19.35 16.90
N ALA A 186 2.09 -20.44 17.58
CA ALA A 186 1.56 -21.64 16.94
C ALA A 186 0.35 -21.38 16.01
N PRO A 187 -0.67 -20.58 16.37
CA PRO A 187 -1.78 -20.32 15.46
C PRO A 187 -1.34 -19.55 14.20
N ARG A 188 -0.36 -18.64 14.35
CA ARG A 188 0.17 -17.82 13.24
C ARG A 188 1.04 -18.65 12.32
N ALA A 189 1.89 -19.50 12.88
CA ALA A 189 2.74 -20.41 12.10
C ALA A 189 1.89 -21.47 11.37
N ALA A 190 0.86 -22.02 12.01
CA ALA A 190 -0.09 -22.91 11.38
C ALA A 190 -0.86 -22.23 10.23
N ALA A 191 -1.24 -20.95 10.39
CA ALA A 191 -1.92 -20.18 9.35
C ALA A 191 -0.97 -19.86 8.18
N ALA A 192 0.30 -19.53 8.45
CA ALA A 192 1.28 -19.17 7.43
C ALA A 192 1.78 -20.39 6.63
N LEU A 193 1.92 -21.55 7.30
CA LEU A 193 2.52 -22.76 6.71
C LEU A 193 1.48 -23.82 6.28
N GLY A 194 0.21 -23.69 6.69
CA GLY A 194 -0.86 -24.60 6.32
C GLY A 194 -0.81 -25.96 7.07
N GLU A 195 -1.55 -26.95 6.57
CA GLU A 195 -1.75 -28.26 7.26
C GLU A 195 -0.46 -29.01 7.56
N GLY A 196 0.55 -28.94 6.69
CA GLY A 196 1.87 -29.56 6.89
C GLY A 196 2.83 -28.79 7.81
N ALA A 197 2.40 -27.72 8.47
CA ALA A 197 3.25 -26.84 9.27
C ALA A 197 4.15 -27.54 10.30
N PRO A 198 3.69 -28.53 11.08
CA PRO A 198 4.56 -29.20 12.06
C PRO A 198 5.75 -29.93 11.43
N GLY A 199 5.51 -30.63 10.30
CA GLY A 199 6.55 -31.34 9.56
C GLY A 199 7.54 -30.36 8.92
N ARG A 200 7.04 -29.34 8.23
CA ARG A 200 7.87 -28.30 7.59
C ARG A 200 8.79 -27.62 8.59
N LEU A 201 8.26 -27.21 9.75
CA LEU A 201 9.07 -26.58 10.79
C LEU A 201 10.10 -27.52 11.43
N ALA A 202 9.83 -28.81 11.46
CA ALA A 202 10.80 -29.80 11.97
C ALA A 202 11.94 -30.08 10.98
N GLU A 203 11.62 -30.07 9.68
CA GLU A 203 12.58 -30.30 8.58
C GLU A 203 13.36 -29.03 8.23
N ASP A 204 12.67 -27.89 8.18
CA ASP A 204 13.23 -26.58 7.90
C ASP A 204 12.74 -25.55 8.94
N PRO A 205 13.45 -25.42 10.07
CA PRO A 205 13.07 -24.48 11.14
C PRO A 205 13.06 -23.01 10.73
N TRP A 206 13.81 -22.61 9.69
CA TRP A 206 13.84 -21.22 9.21
C TRP A 206 12.54 -20.82 8.52
N GLN A 207 11.65 -21.77 8.17
CA GLN A 207 10.28 -21.44 7.74
C GLN A 207 9.50 -20.65 8.79
N LEU A 208 9.98 -20.59 10.04
CA LEU A 208 9.44 -19.71 11.07
C LEU A 208 9.54 -18.21 10.67
N LEU A 209 10.45 -17.82 9.77
CA LEU A 209 10.57 -16.48 9.21
C LEU A 209 9.34 -16.03 8.40
N ARG A 210 8.51 -16.96 7.93
CA ARG A 210 7.21 -16.63 7.29
C ARG A 210 6.17 -16.09 8.28
N VAL A 211 6.46 -16.18 9.59
CA VAL A 211 5.59 -15.62 10.61
C VAL A 211 5.98 -14.17 10.87
N SER A 212 5.09 -13.23 10.55
CA SER A 212 5.34 -11.79 10.73
C SER A 212 5.84 -11.46 12.12
N GLY A 213 6.94 -10.71 12.22
CA GLY A 213 7.58 -10.29 13.47
C GLY A 213 8.64 -11.23 13.99
N VAL A 214 8.87 -12.38 13.36
CA VAL A 214 10.04 -13.24 13.61
C VAL A 214 11.24 -12.68 12.86
N ARG A 215 12.39 -12.63 13.51
CA ARG A 215 13.66 -12.14 12.95
C ARG A 215 14.65 -13.28 12.73
N PRO A 216 15.61 -13.12 11.80
CA PRO A 216 16.60 -14.14 11.48
C PRO A 216 17.31 -14.72 12.71
N GLU A 217 17.70 -13.90 13.68
CA GLU A 217 18.41 -14.36 14.89
C GLU A 217 17.52 -15.28 15.76
N GLN A 218 16.21 -15.04 15.76
CA GLN A 218 15.26 -15.87 16.50
C GLN A 218 15.05 -17.21 15.80
N ALA A 219 14.98 -17.20 14.46
CA ALA A 219 14.89 -18.42 13.65
C ALA A 219 16.19 -19.24 13.73
N ASP A 220 17.36 -18.60 13.76
CA ASP A 220 18.66 -19.24 13.97
C ASP A 220 18.73 -19.92 15.33
N GLY A 221 18.25 -19.27 16.39
CA GLY A 221 18.16 -19.87 17.72
C GLY A 221 17.25 -21.11 17.75
N PHE A 222 16.10 -21.01 17.10
CA PHE A 222 15.11 -22.08 16.97
C PHE A 222 15.67 -23.26 16.17
N ALA A 223 16.34 -22.99 15.02
CA ALA A 223 16.97 -24.00 14.20
C ALA A 223 18.07 -24.76 14.97
N ARG A 224 18.91 -24.02 15.69
CA ARG A 224 20.00 -24.62 16.49
C ARG A 224 19.47 -25.52 17.59
N ALA A 225 18.33 -25.19 18.20
CA ALA A 225 17.69 -26.02 19.22
C ALA A 225 17.08 -27.31 18.64
N LEU A 226 16.59 -27.30 17.40
CA LEU A 226 15.97 -28.46 16.78
C LEU A 226 16.96 -29.37 16.05
N LEU A 227 17.90 -28.79 15.30
CA LEU A 227 18.83 -29.49 14.42
C LEU A 227 20.21 -29.74 15.07
N GLY A 228 20.50 -29.05 16.17
CA GLY A 228 21.78 -29.18 16.86
C GLY A 228 22.86 -28.21 16.33
N PRO A 229 24.14 -28.42 16.76
CA PRO A 229 25.23 -27.50 16.47
C PRO A 229 25.72 -27.54 15.00
N GLU A 230 25.29 -28.50 14.21
CA GLU A 230 25.69 -28.64 12.81
C GLU A 230 24.98 -27.64 11.88
N CYS A 231 23.89 -27.00 12.32
CA CYS A 231 23.24 -25.95 11.54
C CYS A 231 24.02 -24.64 11.68
N GLY A 232 24.67 -24.23 10.59
CA GLY A 232 25.50 -23.04 10.50
C GLY A 232 24.84 -21.89 9.73
N PRO A 233 25.52 -20.75 9.64
CA PRO A 233 25.09 -19.64 8.79
C PRO A 233 25.13 -19.99 7.29
N ASP A 234 25.85 -21.02 6.93
CA ASP A 234 26.02 -21.58 5.58
C ASP A 234 24.96 -22.64 5.20
N ASP A 235 24.00 -22.93 6.09
CA ASP A 235 22.89 -23.82 5.76
C ASP A 235 22.04 -23.24 4.62
N GLU A 236 21.88 -24.00 3.55
CA GLU A 236 21.15 -23.59 2.36
C GLU A 236 19.70 -23.18 2.67
N ARG A 237 19.02 -23.90 3.59
CA ARG A 237 17.66 -23.59 4.05
C ARG A 237 17.60 -22.21 4.70
N ARG A 238 18.64 -21.86 5.50
CA ARG A 238 18.76 -20.51 6.10
C ARG A 238 18.90 -19.44 5.03
N GLY A 239 19.82 -19.63 4.08
CA GLY A 239 20.04 -18.68 2.98
C GLY A 239 18.75 -18.39 2.22
N ARG A 240 18.03 -19.45 1.82
CA ARG A 240 16.76 -19.35 1.12
C ARG A 240 15.66 -18.65 1.94
N ALA A 241 15.48 -19.05 3.21
CA ALA A 241 14.46 -18.44 4.06
C ALA A 241 14.74 -16.98 4.38
N VAL A 242 16.02 -16.57 4.55
CA VAL A 242 16.42 -15.18 4.75
C VAL A 242 16.21 -14.36 3.46
N THR A 243 16.44 -14.94 2.28
CA THR A 243 16.13 -14.30 0.99
C THR A 243 14.64 -13.97 0.89
N ALA A 244 13.76 -14.95 1.11
CA ALA A 244 12.32 -14.72 1.10
C ALA A 244 11.88 -13.70 2.16
N TRP A 245 12.46 -13.75 3.36
CA TRP A 245 12.19 -12.80 4.44
C TRP A 245 12.59 -11.37 4.07
N LEU A 246 13.76 -11.17 3.45
CA LEU A 246 14.20 -9.84 2.98
C LEU A 246 13.27 -9.28 1.90
N LEU A 247 12.80 -10.09 0.98
CA LEU A 247 11.82 -9.70 -0.03
C LEU A 247 10.47 -9.32 0.61
N GLU A 248 10.03 -10.04 1.66
CA GLU A 248 8.85 -9.65 2.44
C GLU A 248 9.07 -8.32 3.20
N GLN A 249 10.27 -8.09 3.78
CA GLN A 249 10.59 -6.80 4.41
C GLN A 249 10.60 -5.66 3.38
N ALA A 250 11.11 -5.92 2.17
CA ALA A 250 11.06 -4.97 1.07
C ALA A 250 9.62 -4.64 0.65
N ALA A 251 8.74 -5.66 0.61
CA ALA A 251 7.33 -5.46 0.34
C ALA A 251 6.64 -4.60 1.42
N LEU A 252 6.96 -4.81 2.69
CA LEU A 252 6.50 -3.95 3.78
C LEU A 252 7.02 -2.49 3.66
N ALA A 253 8.17 -2.29 3.01
CA ALA A 253 8.68 -0.97 2.68
C ALA A 253 8.08 -0.39 1.38
N GLY A 254 7.26 -1.17 0.66
CA GLY A 254 6.53 -0.78 -0.52
C GLY A 254 7.15 -1.19 -1.86
N HIS A 255 8.25 -1.94 -1.85
CA HIS A 255 8.87 -2.49 -3.06
C HIS A 255 8.06 -3.69 -3.57
N THR A 256 7.98 -3.89 -4.88
CA THR A 256 7.46 -5.13 -5.49
C THR A 256 8.59 -6.09 -5.83
N ALA A 257 9.80 -5.57 -6.04
CA ALA A 257 11.03 -6.30 -6.28
C ALA A 257 12.23 -5.52 -5.74
N LEU A 258 13.37 -6.19 -5.57
CA LEU A 258 14.66 -5.58 -5.24
C LEU A 258 15.66 -5.78 -6.36
N GLU A 259 16.59 -4.87 -6.52
CA GLU A 259 17.77 -5.08 -7.36
C GLU A 259 18.62 -6.21 -6.77
N MET A 260 19.17 -7.07 -7.64
CA MET A 260 20.01 -8.20 -7.25
C MET A 260 21.15 -7.75 -6.33
N SER A 261 21.83 -6.65 -6.69
CA SER A 261 22.92 -6.09 -5.89
C SER A 261 22.50 -5.61 -4.50
N ALA A 262 21.28 -5.05 -4.37
CA ALA A 262 20.74 -4.61 -3.09
C ALA A 262 20.35 -5.82 -2.22
N LEU A 263 19.79 -6.86 -2.82
CA LEU A 263 19.40 -8.09 -2.15
C LEU A 263 20.62 -8.85 -1.63
N THR A 264 21.67 -9.05 -2.47
CA THR A 264 22.91 -9.71 -2.06
C THR A 264 23.65 -8.95 -0.96
N ALA A 265 23.68 -7.61 -1.04
CA ALA A 265 24.22 -6.78 0.03
C ALA A 265 23.44 -6.93 1.35
N ALA A 266 22.10 -7.01 1.28
CA ALA A 266 21.26 -7.22 2.45
C ALA A 266 21.44 -8.62 3.05
N LEU A 267 21.59 -9.67 2.24
CA LEU A 267 21.90 -11.04 2.67
C LEU A 267 23.25 -11.12 3.39
N ALA A 268 24.28 -10.50 2.83
CA ALA A 268 25.59 -10.38 3.48
C ALA A 268 25.47 -9.68 4.85
N GLY A 269 24.65 -8.62 4.94
CA GLY A 269 24.33 -7.91 6.19
C GLY A 269 23.60 -8.80 7.23
N GLN A 270 22.90 -9.86 6.79
CA GLN A 270 22.28 -10.88 7.65
C GLN A 270 23.22 -12.07 7.95
N GLY A 271 24.49 -11.95 7.60
CA GLY A 271 25.48 -12.98 7.86
C GLY A 271 25.32 -14.25 7.03
N VAL A 272 24.76 -14.14 5.82
CA VAL A 272 24.74 -15.23 4.82
C VAL A 272 26.11 -15.23 4.14
N PRO A 273 26.89 -16.33 4.23
CA PRO A 273 28.27 -16.35 3.71
C PRO A 273 28.36 -16.27 2.19
N ASP A 274 27.41 -16.92 1.49
CA ASP A 274 27.29 -16.89 0.04
C ASP A 274 25.90 -16.40 -0.37
N PRO A 275 25.74 -15.06 -0.53
CA PRO A 275 24.48 -14.45 -0.91
C PRO A 275 23.96 -14.90 -2.28
N ASP A 276 24.86 -15.13 -3.25
CA ASP A 276 24.47 -15.52 -4.61
C ASP A 276 23.93 -16.95 -4.63
N ALA A 277 24.59 -17.87 -3.94
CA ALA A 277 24.08 -19.24 -3.76
C ALA A 277 22.71 -19.24 -3.05
N ALA A 278 22.51 -18.38 -2.03
CA ALA A 278 21.24 -18.28 -1.35
C ALA A 278 20.10 -17.78 -2.26
N VAL A 279 20.35 -16.79 -3.11
CA VAL A 279 19.39 -16.32 -4.12
C VAL A 279 19.10 -17.42 -5.14
N GLN A 280 20.14 -18.09 -5.66
CA GLN A 280 19.98 -19.20 -6.61
C GLN A 280 19.13 -20.33 -6.03
N SER A 281 19.35 -20.70 -4.77
CA SER A 281 18.52 -21.69 -4.09
C SER A 281 17.07 -21.24 -3.95
N ALA A 282 16.81 -19.98 -3.61
CA ALA A 282 15.46 -19.43 -3.52
C ALA A 282 14.74 -19.43 -4.89
N LEU A 283 15.47 -19.14 -5.98
CA LEU A 283 14.96 -19.21 -7.35
C LEU A 283 14.67 -20.66 -7.79
N ALA A 284 15.56 -21.60 -7.46
CA ALA A 284 15.41 -23.01 -7.81
C ALA A 284 14.17 -23.64 -7.15
N GLU A 285 13.90 -23.27 -5.91
CA GLU A 285 12.73 -23.75 -5.15
C GLU A 285 11.44 -22.96 -5.45
N GLY A 286 11.53 -21.89 -6.26
CA GLY A 286 10.38 -21.07 -6.65
C GLY A 286 9.88 -20.14 -5.53
N GLU A 287 10.71 -19.86 -4.51
CA GLU A 287 10.37 -18.90 -3.45
C GLU A 287 10.56 -17.45 -3.89
N ALA A 288 11.32 -17.22 -4.96
CA ALA A 288 11.54 -15.93 -5.61
C ALA A 288 11.54 -16.07 -7.14
N LEU A 289 11.36 -14.96 -7.83
CA LEU A 289 11.45 -14.83 -9.28
C LEU A 289 12.48 -13.77 -9.65
N VAL A 290 13.18 -13.98 -10.76
CA VAL A 290 14.14 -13.02 -11.30
C VAL A 290 13.61 -12.40 -12.59
N PHE A 291 13.83 -11.10 -12.75
CA PHE A 291 13.38 -10.30 -13.89
C PHE A 291 14.55 -9.49 -14.45
N GLN A 292 14.54 -9.31 -15.75
CA GLN A 292 15.48 -8.45 -16.47
C GLN A 292 14.68 -7.35 -17.14
N ASP A 293 14.74 -6.15 -16.57
CA ASP A 293 14.09 -4.97 -17.13
C ASP A 293 15.15 -4.15 -17.88
N ALA A 294 14.89 -3.80 -19.15
CA ALA A 294 15.74 -2.89 -19.89
C ALA A 294 15.71 -1.48 -19.25
N LEU A 295 16.88 -0.86 -19.11
CA LEU A 295 17.01 0.53 -18.66
C LEU A 295 16.90 1.47 -19.87
N ASP A 296 15.83 1.39 -20.65
CA ASP A 296 15.60 2.32 -21.72
C ASP A 296 15.09 3.66 -21.14
N GLU A 297 15.69 4.77 -21.54
CA GLU A 297 15.15 6.10 -21.22
C GLU A 297 13.78 6.25 -21.89
N PRO A 298 12.78 6.84 -21.22
CA PRO A 298 11.47 7.07 -21.82
C PRO A 298 11.60 7.92 -23.08
N GLY A 299 11.21 7.35 -24.24
CA GLY A 299 11.25 8.03 -25.54
C GLY A 299 12.38 7.59 -26.46
N THR A 300 13.20 6.62 -26.10
CA THR A 300 14.16 6.00 -27.02
C THR A 300 13.40 5.10 -28.00
N PRO A 301 13.42 5.37 -29.32
CA PRO A 301 12.74 4.52 -30.30
C PRO A 301 13.32 3.10 -30.25
N ALA A 302 12.46 2.09 -30.30
CA ALA A 302 12.91 0.72 -30.47
C ALA A 302 13.76 0.64 -31.77
N PRO A 303 14.99 0.06 -31.73
CA PRO A 303 15.80 -0.08 -32.93
C PRO A 303 15.03 -0.93 -33.96
N ALA A 304 15.02 -0.46 -35.20
CA ALA A 304 14.46 -1.19 -36.31
C ALA A 304 15.16 -2.55 -36.40
N ALA A 305 14.39 -3.59 -36.67
CA ALA A 305 14.85 -4.98 -36.75
C ALA A 305 15.73 -5.31 -37.99
N ASP A 306 16.60 -4.40 -38.38
CA ASP A 306 17.52 -4.57 -39.50
C ASP A 306 18.86 -5.01 -38.91
N GLY A 307 19.09 -6.31 -38.94
CA GLY A 307 20.25 -7.03 -38.40
C GLY A 307 21.64 -6.61 -38.91
N SER A 308 22.07 -5.38 -38.66
CA SER A 308 23.41 -4.93 -38.88
C SER A 308 23.77 -3.78 -37.95
N GLY A 309 24.29 -4.08 -36.80
CA GLY A 309 24.84 -3.04 -35.91
C GLY A 309 25.25 -3.71 -34.62
N ASP A 310 26.43 -3.37 -34.15
CA ASP A 310 27.03 -3.76 -32.89
C ASP A 310 25.98 -3.96 -31.80
N ASP A 311 26.01 -5.10 -31.11
CA ASP A 311 25.28 -5.35 -29.87
C ASP A 311 25.73 -4.28 -28.86
N GLU A 312 25.14 -3.08 -28.90
CA GLU A 312 25.21 -2.17 -27.76
C GLU A 312 24.60 -2.92 -26.58
N GLU A 313 25.44 -3.32 -25.64
CA GLU A 313 25.02 -3.94 -24.37
C GLU A 313 23.99 -3.01 -23.71
N ARG A 314 22.70 -3.31 -23.92
CA ARG A 314 21.64 -2.64 -23.19
C ARG A 314 21.87 -2.84 -21.70
N LEU A 315 21.98 -1.76 -20.96
CA LEU A 315 22.03 -1.83 -19.52
C LEU A 315 20.73 -2.47 -19.02
N VAL A 316 20.85 -3.66 -18.48
CA VAL A 316 19.73 -4.43 -17.95
C VAL A 316 19.77 -4.36 -16.42
N ARG A 317 18.64 -4.00 -15.84
CA ARG A 317 18.44 -4.06 -14.40
C ARG A 317 17.91 -5.45 -14.02
N VAL A 318 18.65 -6.18 -13.19
CA VAL A 318 18.24 -7.49 -12.69
C VAL A 318 17.49 -7.30 -11.37
N LEU A 319 16.24 -7.72 -11.34
CA LEU A 319 15.36 -7.61 -10.19
C LEU A 319 14.96 -9.00 -9.67
N VAL A 320 14.79 -9.10 -8.35
CA VAL A 320 14.28 -10.30 -7.68
C VAL A 320 13.06 -9.91 -6.87
N GLY A 321 11.97 -10.68 -7.02
CA GLY A 321 10.69 -10.39 -6.36
C GLY A 321 9.96 -11.66 -5.95
N LEU A 322 8.92 -11.47 -5.12
CA LEU A 322 8.01 -12.55 -4.75
C LEU A 322 6.98 -12.78 -5.85
N GLU A 323 6.65 -14.04 -6.13
CA GLU A 323 5.71 -14.45 -7.19
C GLU A 323 4.39 -13.67 -7.13
N ARG A 324 3.79 -13.50 -5.95
CA ARG A 324 2.49 -12.84 -5.79
C ARG A 324 2.49 -11.39 -6.31
N TYR A 325 3.58 -10.65 -6.08
CA TYR A 325 3.68 -9.25 -6.54
C TYR A 325 4.04 -9.16 -8.01
N ALA A 326 4.82 -10.10 -8.50
CA ALA A 326 5.12 -10.22 -9.92
C ALA A 326 3.86 -10.48 -10.74
N LEU A 327 3.05 -11.45 -10.31
CA LEU A 327 1.77 -11.76 -10.95
C LEU A 327 0.78 -10.58 -10.86
N ALA A 328 0.75 -9.87 -9.72
CA ALA A 328 -0.10 -8.70 -9.57
C ALA A 328 0.32 -7.55 -10.50
N GLU A 329 1.64 -7.30 -10.65
CA GLU A 329 2.13 -6.27 -11.59
C GLU A 329 1.87 -6.64 -13.06
N GLU A 330 2.03 -7.91 -13.42
CA GLU A 330 1.76 -8.41 -14.77
C GLU A 330 0.26 -8.33 -15.09
N SER A 331 -0.60 -8.83 -14.20
CA SER A 331 -2.05 -8.71 -14.38
C SER A 331 -2.53 -7.25 -14.44
N LEU A 332 -1.96 -6.39 -13.59
CA LEU A 332 -2.25 -4.96 -13.62
C LEU A 332 -1.83 -4.33 -14.94
N ALA A 333 -0.63 -4.62 -15.43
CA ALA A 333 -0.14 -4.10 -16.70
C ALA A 333 -1.03 -4.52 -17.87
N ASP A 334 -1.40 -5.80 -17.93
CA ASP A 334 -2.30 -6.33 -18.96
C ASP A 334 -3.69 -5.69 -18.88
N GLY A 335 -4.24 -5.55 -17.66
CA GLY A 335 -5.53 -4.87 -17.45
C GLY A 335 -5.53 -3.40 -17.86
N LEU A 336 -4.47 -2.67 -17.52
CA LEU A 336 -4.31 -1.26 -17.89
C LEU A 336 -4.09 -1.11 -19.42
N ALA A 337 -3.26 -1.95 -20.04
CA ALA A 337 -3.05 -1.95 -21.48
C ALA A 337 -4.36 -2.23 -22.24
N ARG A 338 -5.16 -3.18 -21.75
CA ARG A 338 -6.50 -3.47 -22.25
C ARG A 338 -7.40 -2.23 -22.22
N LEU A 339 -7.43 -1.50 -21.09
CA LEU A 339 -8.22 -0.28 -20.98
C LEU A 339 -7.73 0.83 -21.90
N ILE A 340 -6.42 1.01 -22.04
CA ILE A 340 -5.81 2.05 -22.91
C ILE A 340 -6.09 1.76 -24.38
N THR A 341 -6.02 0.49 -24.79
CA THR A 341 -6.16 0.09 -26.21
C THR A 341 -7.60 -0.19 -26.62
N SER A 342 -8.52 -0.42 -25.65
CA SER A 342 -9.92 -0.63 -25.96
C SER A 342 -10.59 0.69 -26.38
N VAL A 343 -11.34 0.64 -27.48
CA VAL A 343 -12.20 1.76 -27.85
C VAL A 343 -13.35 1.82 -26.86
N PRO A 344 -13.58 2.96 -26.17
CA PRO A 344 -14.76 3.11 -25.32
C PRO A 344 -16.03 2.81 -26.12
N LYS A 345 -17.03 2.21 -25.47
CA LYS A 345 -18.34 2.00 -26.07
C LYS A 345 -18.84 3.33 -26.65
N GLU A 346 -19.45 3.30 -27.83
CA GLU A 346 -20.12 4.47 -28.40
C GLU A 346 -21.39 4.76 -27.60
N ASP A 347 -21.24 5.48 -26.48
CA ASP A 347 -22.33 5.84 -25.58
C ASP A 347 -22.74 7.28 -25.89
N GLY A 348 -23.72 7.45 -26.77
CA GLY A 348 -24.28 8.74 -27.15
C GLY A 348 -23.48 9.50 -28.22
N PRO A 349 -24.07 10.56 -28.79
CA PRO A 349 -23.41 11.37 -29.80
C PRO A 349 -22.23 12.13 -29.20
N ALA A 350 -21.06 12.11 -29.83
CA ALA A 350 -19.86 12.87 -29.43
C ALA A 350 -20.15 14.36 -29.13
N GLU A 351 -21.19 14.91 -29.80
CA GLU A 351 -21.67 16.26 -29.58
C GLU A 351 -22.25 16.52 -28.20
N GLU A 352 -22.80 15.49 -27.52
CA GLU A 352 -23.33 15.62 -26.18
C GLU A 352 -22.21 15.68 -25.14
N TRP A 353 -21.19 14.87 -25.29
CA TRP A 353 -19.98 14.93 -24.49
C TRP A 353 -19.29 16.31 -24.63
N GLU A 354 -19.13 16.81 -25.86
CA GLU A 354 -18.51 18.12 -26.12
C GLU A 354 -19.36 19.25 -25.51
N ARG A 355 -20.68 19.19 -25.64
CA ARG A 355 -21.59 20.17 -25.05
C ARG A 355 -21.48 20.21 -23.51
N ALA A 356 -21.42 19.03 -22.88
CA ALA A 356 -21.25 18.92 -21.43
C ALA A 356 -19.87 19.41 -20.99
N ALA A 357 -18.83 19.09 -21.75
CA ALA A 357 -17.46 19.55 -21.51
C ALA A 357 -17.34 21.09 -21.62
N ALA A 358 -17.98 21.67 -22.65
CA ALA A 358 -18.02 23.12 -22.83
C ALA A 358 -18.79 23.82 -21.68
N ALA A 359 -19.86 23.21 -21.20
CA ALA A 359 -20.64 23.72 -20.06
C ALA A 359 -19.86 23.68 -18.74
N ALA A 360 -19.10 22.60 -18.48
CA ALA A 360 -18.26 22.45 -17.29
C ALA A 360 -17.06 23.41 -17.32
N GLY A 361 -16.43 23.61 -18.46
CA GLY A 361 -15.28 24.48 -18.67
C GLY A 361 -14.04 24.10 -17.88
N GLY A 362 -12.92 24.79 -18.09
CA GLY A 362 -11.68 24.59 -17.34
C GLY A 362 -11.19 23.15 -17.35
N SER A 363 -10.50 22.74 -16.28
CA SER A 363 -9.98 21.37 -16.12
C SER A 363 -11.09 20.30 -15.98
N ALA A 364 -12.27 20.66 -15.50
CA ALA A 364 -13.43 19.77 -15.50
C ALA A 364 -13.87 19.42 -16.95
N GLY A 365 -13.96 20.43 -17.84
CA GLY A 365 -14.28 20.20 -19.24
C GLY A 365 -13.20 19.38 -19.98
N GLU A 366 -11.94 19.61 -19.65
CA GLU A 366 -10.83 18.80 -20.18
C GLU A 366 -10.92 17.34 -19.72
N LEU A 367 -11.27 17.11 -18.46
CA LEU A 367 -11.48 15.76 -17.92
C LEU A 367 -12.62 15.04 -18.64
N ILE A 368 -13.75 15.71 -18.86
CA ILE A 368 -14.90 15.16 -19.58
C ILE A 368 -14.51 14.76 -21.01
N ARG A 369 -13.78 15.62 -21.75
CA ARG A 369 -13.29 15.31 -23.10
C ARG A 369 -12.33 14.12 -23.12
N ALA A 370 -11.39 14.10 -22.17
CA ALA A 370 -10.43 13.01 -22.07
C ALA A 370 -11.13 11.66 -21.83
N VAL A 371 -12.11 11.61 -20.94
CA VAL A 371 -12.86 10.38 -20.61
C VAL A 371 -13.78 9.96 -21.77
N ALA A 372 -14.32 10.90 -22.56
CA ALA A 372 -15.07 10.57 -23.75
C ALA A 372 -14.24 9.80 -24.78
N ALA A 373 -12.94 10.13 -24.88
CA ALA A 373 -12.04 9.62 -25.92
C ALA A 373 -11.14 8.43 -25.46
N HIS A 374 -10.97 8.21 -24.16
CA HIS A 374 -9.96 7.26 -23.65
C HIS A 374 -10.54 6.35 -22.56
N GLY A 375 -10.10 5.10 -22.56
CA GLY A 375 -10.49 4.11 -21.55
C GLY A 375 -9.79 4.27 -20.20
N LEU A 376 -8.61 4.93 -20.16
CA LEU A 376 -7.90 5.27 -18.94
C LEU A 376 -7.49 6.73 -18.92
N VAL A 377 -7.82 7.45 -17.83
CA VAL A 377 -7.45 8.87 -17.65
C VAL A 377 -6.95 9.09 -16.22
N LEU A 378 -5.87 9.84 -16.07
CA LEU A 378 -5.36 10.28 -14.76
C LEU A 378 -5.84 11.70 -14.48
N HIS A 379 -6.38 11.92 -13.28
CA HIS A 379 -6.75 13.24 -12.79
C HIS A 379 -5.93 13.58 -11.55
N THR A 380 -5.23 14.72 -11.56
CA THR A 380 -4.35 15.12 -10.44
C THR A 380 -4.81 16.44 -9.82
N GLY A 381 -4.86 16.45 -8.47
CA GLY A 381 -5.18 17.68 -7.71
C GLY A 381 -5.48 17.39 -6.24
N GLY A 382 -5.56 18.47 -5.45
CA GLY A 382 -5.87 18.44 -4.03
C GLY A 382 -7.36 18.18 -3.73
N GLU A 383 -7.81 18.50 -2.52
CA GLU A 383 -9.18 18.21 -2.08
C GLU A 383 -10.25 18.94 -2.90
N ALA A 384 -10.01 20.24 -3.23
CA ALA A 384 -10.96 21.02 -4.02
C ALA A 384 -11.15 20.49 -5.45
N SER A 385 -10.18 19.76 -5.97
CA SER A 385 -10.23 19.16 -7.30
C SER A 385 -11.28 18.05 -7.42
N ARG A 386 -11.73 17.44 -6.31
CA ARG A 386 -12.76 16.38 -6.29
C ARG A 386 -14.08 16.81 -6.90
N ALA A 387 -14.34 18.12 -6.98
CA ALA A 387 -15.52 18.67 -7.66
C ALA A 387 -15.50 18.39 -9.18
N GLU A 388 -14.33 18.17 -9.80
CA GLU A 388 -14.19 17.87 -11.23
C GLU A 388 -14.60 16.44 -11.56
N PRO A 389 -14.09 15.38 -10.89
CA PRO A 389 -14.64 14.04 -11.00
C PRO A 389 -16.13 13.94 -10.63
N ALA A 390 -16.60 14.75 -9.67
CA ALA A 390 -18.02 14.78 -9.34
C ALA A 390 -18.87 15.38 -10.49
N ALA A 391 -18.35 16.40 -11.18
CA ALA A 391 -19.00 16.93 -12.39
C ALA A 391 -19.01 15.89 -13.52
N LEU A 392 -17.90 15.16 -13.71
CA LEU A 392 -17.83 14.05 -14.68
C LEU A 392 -18.87 12.97 -14.38
N LEU A 393 -18.99 12.53 -13.13
CA LEU A 393 -19.97 11.48 -12.77
C LEU A 393 -21.41 11.90 -13.05
N ARG A 394 -21.77 13.16 -12.72
CA ARG A 394 -23.08 13.70 -13.06
C ARG A 394 -23.30 13.73 -14.58
N THR A 395 -22.33 14.25 -15.33
CA THR A 395 -22.39 14.25 -16.79
C THR A 395 -22.60 12.84 -17.37
N ALA A 396 -21.83 11.86 -16.88
CA ALA A 396 -21.96 10.48 -17.32
C ALA A 396 -23.34 9.90 -17.02
N GLY A 397 -23.89 10.19 -15.83
CA GLY A 397 -25.26 9.80 -15.47
C GLY A 397 -26.32 10.48 -16.32
N ASP A 398 -26.18 11.77 -16.63
CA ASP A 398 -27.09 12.52 -17.53
C ASP A 398 -27.07 11.97 -18.97
N LEU A 399 -25.93 11.42 -19.39
CA LEU A 399 -25.76 10.73 -20.67
C LEU A 399 -26.22 9.25 -20.66
N GLY A 400 -26.73 8.77 -19.50
CA GLY A 400 -27.27 7.42 -19.36
C GLY A 400 -26.23 6.33 -19.08
N LEU A 401 -24.98 6.68 -18.73
CA LEU A 401 -23.96 5.71 -18.35
C LEU A 401 -24.15 5.27 -16.89
N ARG A 402 -23.85 4.00 -16.64
CA ARG A 402 -23.73 3.45 -15.27
C ARG A 402 -22.39 3.86 -14.69
N ALA A 403 -22.36 5.02 -14.07
CA ALA A 403 -21.14 5.65 -13.56
C ALA A 403 -21.06 5.52 -12.03
N TRP A 404 -19.92 5.06 -11.52
CA TRP A 404 -19.66 4.86 -10.10
C TRP A 404 -18.34 5.52 -9.69
N ALA A 405 -18.26 5.91 -8.42
CA ALA A 405 -17.00 6.30 -7.79
C ALA A 405 -16.62 5.28 -6.70
N ALA A 406 -15.31 5.13 -6.48
CA ALA A 406 -14.78 4.33 -5.38
C ALA A 406 -13.73 5.15 -4.62
N ALA A 407 -13.90 5.29 -3.30
CA ALA A 407 -12.96 5.99 -2.42
C ALA A 407 -12.13 5.00 -1.60
N HIS A 408 -10.98 5.46 -1.10
CA HIS A 408 -10.12 4.63 -0.24
C HIS A 408 -10.82 4.17 1.05
N GLY A 409 -11.68 5.01 1.61
CA GLY A 409 -12.39 4.71 2.85
C GLY A 409 -13.74 5.42 2.98
N PRO A 410 -14.53 5.07 4.00
CA PRO A 410 -15.91 5.57 4.19
C PRO A 410 -16.01 7.10 4.24
N ASP A 411 -15.07 7.78 4.91
CA ASP A 411 -15.06 9.25 4.96
C ASP A 411 -14.93 9.87 3.56
N GLY A 412 -14.04 9.31 2.73
CA GLY A 412 -13.87 9.73 1.34
C GLY A 412 -15.16 9.54 0.52
N SER A 413 -15.85 8.39 0.71
CA SER A 413 -17.12 8.10 0.05
C SER A 413 -18.21 9.10 0.47
N HIS A 414 -18.37 9.36 1.76
CA HIS A 414 -19.34 10.33 2.29
C HIS A 414 -19.09 11.75 1.77
N ARG A 415 -17.83 12.22 1.81
CA ARG A 415 -17.47 13.57 1.33
C ARG A 415 -17.70 13.71 -0.17
N PHE A 416 -17.41 12.67 -0.95
CA PHE A 416 -17.64 12.69 -2.38
C PHE A 416 -19.13 12.59 -2.71
N GLY A 417 -19.89 11.74 -2.00
CA GLY A 417 -21.35 11.64 -2.11
C GLY A 417 -22.04 12.99 -1.84
N ALA A 418 -21.53 13.76 -0.87
CA ALA A 418 -22.03 15.11 -0.60
C ALA A 418 -21.81 16.09 -1.79
N LEU A 419 -20.74 15.90 -2.58
CA LEU A 419 -20.51 16.70 -3.80
C LEU A 419 -21.46 16.31 -4.94
N LEU A 420 -21.97 15.07 -4.96
CA LEU A 420 -22.93 14.58 -5.95
C LEU A 420 -24.36 15.01 -5.64
N ALA A 421 -24.69 15.27 -4.37
CA ALA A 421 -26.00 15.68 -3.95
C ALA A 421 -26.44 16.99 -4.64
N PRO A 422 -27.72 17.12 -5.06
CA PRO A 422 -28.24 18.36 -5.62
C PRO A 422 -28.11 19.52 -4.62
N ALA A 423 -27.79 20.71 -5.11
CA ALA A 423 -27.67 21.89 -4.27
C ALA A 423 -29.03 22.15 -3.56
N GLY A 424 -29.06 22.03 -2.22
CA GLY A 424 -30.25 22.24 -1.40
C GLY A 424 -30.95 20.97 -0.86
N ALA A 425 -30.48 19.78 -1.18
CA ALA A 425 -31.01 18.53 -0.65
C ALA A 425 -30.42 18.19 0.73
N SER A 426 -30.62 19.05 1.70
CA SER A 426 -30.35 18.72 3.10
C SER A 426 -31.50 17.87 3.65
N GLY A 427 -31.29 16.54 3.73
CA GLY A 427 -32.16 15.64 4.51
C GLY A 427 -33.28 14.93 3.77
N SER A 428 -33.19 14.62 2.48
CA SER A 428 -34.14 13.74 1.83
C SER A 428 -33.89 12.26 2.22
N THR A 429 -34.64 11.77 3.18
CA THR A 429 -34.82 10.34 3.47
C THR A 429 -35.72 9.70 2.39
N GLY A 430 -35.19 9.40 1.22
CA GLY A 430 -35.95 8.75 0.17
C GLY A 430 -35.50 9.14 -1.24
N GLY A 431 -34.30 8.79 -1.59
CA GLY A 431 -33.73 8.88 -2.94
C GLY A 431 -32.61 7.86 -3.04
N ASP A 432 -32.31 7.41 -4.25
CA ASP A 432 -31.22 6.48 -4.52
C ASP A 432 -29.93 6.91 -3.83
N GLU A 433 -29.29 5.98 -3.15
CA GLU A 433 -27.99 6.19 -2.52
C GLU A 433 -26.98 6.66 -3.60
N PRO A 434 -26.13 7.69 -3.32
CA PRO A 434 -25.22 8.18 -4.34
C PRO A 434 -24.32 7.05 -4.84
N PRO A 435 -23.97 7.02 -6.15
CA PRO A 435 -23.18 5.93 -6.74
C PRO A 435 -21.71 6.01 -6.31
N VAL A 436 -21.47 5.86 -5.02
CA VAL A 436 -20.15 5.93 -4.39
C VAL A 436 -19.95 4.77 -3.45
N ALA A 437 -18.91 4.00 -3.67
CA ALA A 437 -18.52 2.86 -2.84
C ALA A 437 -17.15 3.11 -2.18
N THR A 438 -16.77 2.23 -1.25
CA THR A 438 -15.34 2.08 -0.92
C THR A 438 -14.70 1.09 -1.89
N VAL A 439 -13.40 1.26 -2.21
CA VAL A 439 -12.67 0.31 -3.08
C VAL A 439 -12.80 -1.13 -2.55
N VAL A 440 -12.68 -1.30 -1.24
CA VAL A 440 -12.77 -2.63 -0.62
C VAL A 440 -14.20 -3.18 -0.66
N GLY A 441 -15.21 -2.35 -0.39
CA GLY A 441 -16.63 -2.75 -0.46
C GLY A 441 -17.03 -3.12 -1.89
N LEU A 442 -16.54 -2.36 -2.87
CA LEU A 442 -16.74 -2.64 -4.30
C LEU A 442 -16.13 -4.00 -4.71
N LEU A 443 -14.86 -4.24 -4.34
CA LEU A 443 -14.18 -5.50 -4.67
C LEU A 443 -14.79 -6.70 -3.94
N ALA A 444 -15.24 -6.53 -2.69
CA ALA A 444 -15.93 -7.55 -1.92
C ALA A 444 -17.37 -7.80 -2.37
N GLY A 445 -17.92 -6.97 -3.25
CA GLY A 445 -19.31 -7.08 -3.71
C GLY A 445 -20.37 -6.70 -2.65
N GLY A 446 -19.94 -6.02 -1.58
CA GLY A 446 -20.83 -5.52 -0.51
C GLY A 446 -21.37 -4.12 -0.80
N GLU A 447 -20.71 -3.38 -1.66
CA GLU A 447 -21.06 -2.03 -2.08
C GLU A 447 -20.95 -1.92 -3.61
N GLY A 448 -21.63 -0.93 -4.20
CA GLY A 448 -21.47 -0.59 -5.62
C GLY A 448 -22.49 -1.26 -6.54
N PRO A 449 -22.23 -1.24 -7.88
CA PRO A 449 -23.08 -1.92 -8.84
C PRO A 449 -22.95 -3.43 -8.65
N GLY A 450 -23.92 -4.18 -9.03
CA GLY A 450 -23.82 -5.64 -9.06
C GLY A 450 -22.68 -6.13 -9.96
N ARG A 451 -22.56 -7.43 -10.11
CA ARG A 451 -21.67 -8.06 -11.08
C ARG A 451 -22.52 -8.77 -12.14
N ASP A 452 -22.00 -8.79 -13.36
CA ASP A 452 -22.60 -9.52 -14.47
C ASP A 452 -22.36 -11.04 -14.35
N ALA A 453 -22.80 -11.80 -15.38
CA ALA A 453 -22.67 -13.26 -15.41
C ALA A 453 -21.20 -13.73 -15.47
N ASP A 454 -20.30 -12.89 -15.96
CA ASP A 454 -18.85 -13.16 -16.07
C ASP A 454 -18.07 -12.71 -14.83
N GLY A 455 -18.78 -12.11 -13.87
CA GLY A 455 -18.20 -11.62 -12.61
C GLY A 455 -17.61 -10.22 -12.68
N ALA A 456 -17.71 -9.52 -13.83
CA ALA A 456 -17.30 -8.16 -13.98
C ALA A 456 -18.31 -7.18 -13.36
N LEU A 457 -17.85 -5.99 -12.96
CA LEU A 457 -18.70 -4.95 -12.38
C LEU A 457 -19.71 -4.42 -13.43
N ASP A 458 -20.97 -4.30 -13.06
CA ASP A 458 -22.04 -3.82 -13.96
C ASP A 458 -22.01 -2.28 -14.07
N LEU A 459 -20.96 -1.75 -14.72
CA LEU A 459 -20.73 -0.32 -14.92
C LEU A 459 -20.09 -0.01 -16.26
N ASP A 460 -20.15 1.27 -16.67
CA ASP A 460 -19.54 1.80 -17.89
C ASP A 460 -18.40 2.80 -17.58
N LEU A 461 -18.42 3.42 -16.38
CA LEU A 461 -17.40 4.35 -15.90
C LEU A 461 -17.13 4.13 -14.42
N LEU A 462 -15.85 3.97 -14.06
CA LEU A 462 -15.39 3.97 -12.67
C LEU A 462 -14.43 5.13 -12.43
N VAL A 463 -14.70 5.92 -11.40
CA VAL A 463 -13.79 6.96 -10.89
C VAL A 463 -13.22 6.49 -9.56
N VAL A 464 -11.93 6.18 -9.50
CA VAL A 464 -11.24 5.83 -8.26
C VAL A 464 -10.61 7.06 -7.64
N LEU A 465 -11.08 7.41 -6.46
CA LEU A 465 -10.56 8.52 -5.66
C LEU A 465 -9.41 8.05 -4.76
N ASP A 466 -8.57 9.01 -4.32
CA ASP A 466 -7.40 8.69 -3.51
C ASP A 466 -6.44 7.66 -4.18
N ALA A 467 -6.31 7.71 -5.50
CA ALA A 467 -5.54 6.75 -6.29
C ALA A 467 -4.09 6.49 -5.80
N PRO A 468 -3.37 7.45 -5.17
CA PRO A 468 -2.08 7.16 -4.54
C PRO A 468 -2.11 6.11 -3.42
N GLN A 469 -3.30 5.79 -2.87
CA GLN A 469 -3.48 4.78 -1.84
C GLN A 469 -3.70 3.36 -2.40
N LEU A 470 -3.75 3.19 -3.72
CA LEU A 470 -3.83 1.89 -4.36
C LEU A 470 -2.46 1.20 -4.31
N ASP A 471 -2.41 0.01 -3.72
CA ASP A 471 -1.30 -0.93 -3.89
C ASP A 471 -1.48 -1.76 -5.17
N VAL A 472 -0.45 -2.52 -5.53
CA VAL A 472 -0.44 -3.27 -6.78
C VAL A 472 -1.50 -4.37 -6.82
N GLU A 473 -1.71 -5.10 -5.71
CA GLU A 473 -2.69 -6.19 -5.64
C GLU A 473 -4.13 -5.66 -5.74
N THR A 474 -4.43 -4.58 -5.01
CA THR A 474 -5.75 -3.92 -5.07
C THR A 474 -6.02 -3.35 -6.45
N ALA A 475 -5.01 -2.74 -7.09
CA ALA A 475 -5.17 -2.17 -8.44
C ALA A 475 -5.35 -3.26 -9.51
N ALA A 476 -4.64 -4.40 -9.39
CA ALA A 476 -4.82 -5.55 -10.28
C ALA A 476 -6.26 -6.10 -10.18
N LEU A 477 -6.73 -6.39 -8.97
CA LEU A 477 -8.10 -6.86 -8.74
C LEU A 477 -9.15 -5.87 -9.27
N LEU A 478 -8.88 -4.57 -9.15
CA LEU A 478 -9.79 -3.54 -9.66
C LEU A 478 -9.88 -3.58 -11.19
N THR A 479 -8.73 -3.61 -11.88
CA THR A 479 -8.69 -3.65 -13.36
C THR A 479 -9.25 -4.95 -13.92
N GLU A 480 -9.02 -6.08 -13.26
CA GLU A 480 -9.62 -7.38 -13.60
C GLU A 480 -11.15 -7.38 -13.45
N SER A 481 -11.68 -6.60 -12.49
CA SER A 481 -13.12 -6.50 -12.24
C SER A 481 -13.85 -5.60 -13.24
N LEU A 482 -13.16 -4.86 -14.12
CA LEU A 482 -13.78 -3.96 -15.09
C LEU A 482 -14.16 -4.70 -16.37
N PRO A 483 -15.40 -4.49 -16.90
CA PRO A 483 -15.80 -5.07 -18.16
C PRO A 483 -15.07 -4.40 -19.34
N ASP A 484 -15.04 -5.10 -20.49
CA ASP A 484 -14.49 -4.54 -21.72
C ASP A 484 -15.24 -3.29 -22.18
N GLY A 485 -14.47 -2.28 -22.58
CA GLY A 485 -15.00 -0.98 -22.99
C GLY A 485 -15.45 -0.08 -21.84
N ALA A 486 -15.25 -0.49 -20.58
CA ALA A 486 -15.40 0.42 -19.43
C ALA A 486 -14.30 1.49 -19.42
N ARG A 487 -14.61 2.63 -18.82
CA ARG A 487 -13.68 3.73 -18.62
C ARG A 487 -13.22 3.76 -17.17
N LEU A 488 -11.93 3.97 -16.96
CA LEU A 488 -11.33 4.13 -15.62
C LEU A 488 -10.70 5.52 -15.49
N VAL A 489 -11.09 6.22 -14.44
CA VAL A 489 -10.42 7.46 -14.02
C VAL A 489 -9.73 7.22 -12.70
N LEU A 490 -8.42 7.39 -12.65
CA LEU A 490 -7.66 7.39 -11.41
C LEU A 490 -7.43 8.84 -10.97
N ALA A 491 -8.12 9.24 -9.90
CA ALA A 491 -8.09 10.60 -9.38
C ALA A 491 -7.36 10.66 -8.04
N GLY A 492 -6.41 11.56 -7.88
CA GLY A 492 -5.67 11.69 -6.64
C GLY A 492 -4.64 12.80 -6.63
N ASP A 493 -4.10 13.05 -5.47
CA ASP A 493 -3.07 14.05 -5.23
C ASP A 493 -1.69 13.37 -5.20
N PRO A 494 -0.80 13.64 -6.17
CA PRO A 494 0.50 13.00 -6.24
C PRO A 494 1.46 13.37 -5.09
N ALA A 495 1.17 14.43 -4.33
CA ALA A 495 2.01 14.89 -3.24
C ALA A 495 1.78 14.14 -1.92
N VAL A 496 0.71 13.36 -1.78
CA VAL A 496 0.45 12.58 -0.57
C VAL A 496 1.36 11.34 -0.48
N LEU A 497 1.45 10.78 0.71
CA LEU A 497 2.07 9.47 0.92
C LEU A 497 1.42 8.40 0.02
N TRP A 498 2.23 7.52 -0.51
CA TRP A 498 1.75 6.36 -1.27
C TRP A 498 1.11 5.32 -0.35
N SER A 499 0.49 4.30 -0.94
CA SER A 499 -0.13 3.21 -0.21
C SER A 499 0.82 2.56 0.80
N VAL A 500 0.28 1.93 1.84
CA VAL A 500 1.08 1.15 2.79
C VAL A 500 1.53 -0.18 2.17
N GLY A 501 0.75 -0.71 1.21
CA GLY A 501 1.07 -1.93 0.47
C GLY A 501 2.14 -1.70 -0.60
N PRO A 502 2.64 -2.79 -1.22
CA PRO A 502 3.65 -2.74 -2.27
C PRO A 502 3.16 -2.04 -3.53
N GLY A 503 4.09 -1.44 -4.25
CA GLY A 503 3.81 -0.68 -5.46
C GLY A 503 3.56 0.81 -5.19
N ARG A 504 3.49 1.57 -6.27
CA ARG A 504 3.14 3.00 -6.31
C ARG A 504 2.39 3.31 -7.61
N VAL A 505 1.35 2.54 -7.86
CA VAL A 505 0.64 2.46 -9.15
C VAL A 505 0.35 3.82 -9.77
N PHE A 506 -0.24 4.75 -9.01
CA PHE A 506 -0.57 6.08 -9.52
C PHE A 506 0.68 6.88 -9.93
N ALA A 507 1.76 6.80 -9.14
CA ALA A 507 3.02 7.46 -9.45
C ALA A 507 3.73 6.82 -10.65
N ASP A 508 3.66 5.49 -10.78
CA ASP A 508 4.23 4.76 -11.92
C ASP A 508 3.53 5.13 -13.22
N LEU A 509 2.20 5.23 -13.23
CA LEU A 509 1.41 5.67 -14.38
C LEU A 509 1.70 7.12 -14.76
N LEU A 510 1.85 8.02 -13.77
CA LEU A 510 2.25 9.40 -14.01
C LEU A 510 3.65 9.50 -14.63
N THR A 511 4.56 8.61 -14.25
CA THR A 511 5.92 8.54 -14.79
C THR A 511 5.95 7.92 -16.18
N ALA A 512 5.18 6.85 -16.40
CA ALA A 512 5.12 6.15 -17.69
C ALA A 512 4.48 6.99 -18.81
N GLY A 513 3.55 7.91 -18.48
CA GLY A 513 2.94 8.82 -19.46
C GLY A 513 2.13 8.12 -20.56
N VAL A 514 1.62 6.91 -20.30
CA VAL A 514 0.93 6.05 -21.29
C VAL A 514 -0.54 6.40 -21.50
N CYS A 515 -1.09 7.36 -20.76
CA CYS A 515 -2.49 7.77 -20.86
C CYS A 515 -2.64 9.27 -20.54
N PRO A 516 -3.76 9.91 -20.94
CA PRO A 516 -3.98 11.33 -20.67
C PRO A 516 -3.94 11.67 -19.19
N ARG A 517 -3.26 12.76 -18.86
CA ARG A 517 -3.21 13.34 -17.53
C ARG A 517 -3.87 14.71 -17.52
N ILE A 518 -4.90 14.87 -16.71
CA ILE A 518 -5.58 16.15 -16.49
C ILE A 518 -5.20 16.67 -15.11
N ALA A 519 -4.46 17.77 -15.09
CA ALA A 519 -4.11 18.46 -13.86
C ALA A 519 -5.19 19.49 -13.50
N SER A 520 -5.79 19.39 -12.33
CA SER A 520 -6.75 20.36 -11.84
C SER A 520 -6.10 21.74 -11.68
N ARG A 521 -6.82 22.76 -12.10
CA ARG A 521 -6.47 24.17 -11.86
C ARG A 521 -7.25 24.77 -10.69
N ARG A 522 -7.87 23.92 -9.87
CA ARG A 522 -8.68 24.32 -8.73
C ARG A 522 -7.84 24.28 -7.46
N PRO A 523 -7.40 25.44 -6.93
CA PRO A 523 -6.61 25.46 -5.70
C PRO A 523 -7.50 25.14 -4.49
N ASP A 524 -6.90 24.53 -3.48
CA ASP A 524 -7.54 24.41 -2.18
C ASP A 524 -7.66 25.80 -1.53
N PRO A 525 -8.83 26.13 -0.97
CA PRO A 525 -9.09 27.50 -0.51
C PRO A 525 -8.47 27.78 0.87
N GLY A 526 -8.20 29.07 1.10
CA GLY A 526 -7.83 29.62 2.41
C GLY A 526 -6.41 29.32 2.84
N PRO A 527 -6.03 29.78 4.07
CA PRO A 527 -4.66 29.67 4.58
C PRO A 527 -4.12 28.23 4.67
N LEU A 528 -5.00 27.26 4.96
CA LEU A 528 -4.63 25.85 4.97
C LEU A 528 -4.29 25.35 3.57
N GLY A 529 -5.11 25.70 2.56
CA GLY A 529 -4.85 25.33 1.18
C GLY A 529 -3.55 25.95 0.66
N GLU A 530 -3.30 27.22 0.98
CA GLU A 530 -2.06 27.91 0.62
C GLU A 530 -0.83 27.23 1.25
N LEU A 531 -0.85 26.95 2.56
CA LEU A 531 0.24 26.25 3.25
C LEU A 531 0.48 24.86 2.65
N VAL A 532 -0.57 24.06 2.46
CA VAL A 532 -0.46 22.70 1.93
C VAL A 532 0.07 22.72 0.50
N SER A 533 -0.41 23.63 -0.34
CA SER A 533 0.07 23.78 -1.72
C SER A 533 1.56 24.15 -1.76
N ALA A 534 2.01 25.07 -0.91
CA ALA A 534 3.42 25.44 -0.80
C ALA A 534 4.30 24.25 -0.36
N VAL A 535 3.85 23.47 0.64
CA VAL A 535 4.54 22.23 1.05
C VAL A 535 4.66 21.27 -0.12
N GLY A 536 3.64 21.15 -0.97
CA GLY A 536 3.66 20.29 -2.17
C GLY A 536 4.77 20.63 -3.14
N VAL A 537 5.10 21.91 -3.31
CA VAL A 537 6.20 22.38 -4.18
C VAL A 537 7.55 22.49 -3.47
N GLY A 538 7.61 22.13 -2.18
CA GLY A 538 8.86 22.12 -1.41
C GLY A 538 9.12 23.39 -0.59
N GLU A 539 8.12 24.23 -0.39
CA GLU A 539 8.22 25.47 0.32
C GLU A 539 7.42 25.44 1.64
N LEU A 540 8.05 25.82 2.74
CA LEU A 540 7.36 25.99 4.02
C LEU A 540 7.17 27.49 4.27
N ILE A 541 6.01 27.99 3.89
CA ILE A 541 5.69 29.42 3.99
C ILE A 541 4.97 29.75 5.32
N GLN A 542 5.02 31.01 5.70
CA GLN A 542 4.12 31.56 6.73
C GLN A 542 2.88 32.09 6.04
N VAL A 543 1.72 31.63 6.50
CA VAL A 543 0.42 32.08 5.98
C VAL A 543 -0.26 33.01 6.98
N GLU A 544 -1.00 34.00 6.47
CA GLU A 544 -1.86 34.84 7.31
C GLU A 544 -3.11 34.03 7.67
N ALA A 545 -3.25 33.69 8.95
CA ALA A 545 -4.35 32.89 9.48
C ALA A 545 -5.15 33.65 10.55
N PRO A 546 -5.95 34.68 10.16
CA PRO A 546 -6.65 35.52 11.09
C PRO A 546 -7.71 34.79 11.92
N GLY A 547 -8.29 33.71 11.38
CA GLY A 547 -9.22 32.79 12.06
C GLY A 547 -8.53 31.69 12.84
N LYS A 548 -7.21 31.76 12.98
CA LYS A 548 -6.38 30.68 13.59
C LYS A 548 -6.46 29.36 12.84
N GLU A 549 -6.60 29.41 11.54
CA GLU A 549 -6.63 28.22 10.67
C GLU A 549 -5.34 27.41 10.80
N VAL A 550 -4.21 28.10 11.00
CA VAL A 550 -2.90 27.49 11.25
C VAL A 550 -2.28 28.07 12.51
N VAL A 551 -1.86 27.21 13.44
CA VAL A 551 -1.20 27.60 14.70
C VAL A 551 0.04 26.73 14.92
N ILE A 552 1.20 27.37 15.11
CA ILE A 552 2.45 26.70 15.45
C ILE A 552 2.66 26.79 16.96
N VAL A 553 2.87 25.64 17.61
CA VAL A 553 3.08 25.52 19.06
C VAL A 553 4.49 24.96 19.28
N PRO A 554 5.48 25.81 19.57
CA PRO A 554 6.83 25.32 19.85
C PRO A 554 6.87 24.57 21.18
N VAL A 555 7.65 23.48 21.22
CA VAL A 555 7.88 22.66 22.41
C VAL A 555 9.36 22.30 22.51
N ARG A 556 9.83 22.09 23.74
CA ARG A 556 11.24 21.81 24.04
C ARG A 556 11.56 20.33 24.07
N ASP A 557 10.61 19.51 24.48
CA ASP A 557 10.77 18.09 24.66
C ASP A 557 9.48 17.31 24.40
N ALA A 558 9.57 16.00 24.37
CA ALA A 558 8.45 15.13 24.07
C ALA A 558 7.37 15.14 25.17
N GLY A 559 7.72 15.36 26.44
CA GLY A 559 6.77 15.48 27.54
C GLY A 559 5.92 16.73 27.39
N GLU A 560 6.54 17.87 27.07
CA GLU A 560 5.81 19.09 26.74
C GLU A 560 4.95 18.91 25.48
N ALA A 561 5.44 18.17 24.47
CA ALA A 561 4.66 17.87 23.27
C ALA A 561 3.38 17.10 23.60
N VAL A 562 3.46 16.07 24.44
CA VAL A 562 2.28 15.30 24.89
C VAL A 562 1.33 16.19 25.68
N HIS A 563 1.84 16.95 26.66
CA HIS A 563 1.02 17.85 27.46
C HIS A 563 0.29 18.90 26.61
N ARG A 564 1.00 19.57 25.70
CA ARG A 564 0.41 20.57 24.80
C ARG A 564 -0.61 19.95 23.84
N THR A 565 -0.35 18.75 23.35
CA THR A 565 -1.30 18.03 22.49
C THR A 565 -2.60 17.75 23.23
N VAL A 566 -2.54 17.23 24.46
CA VAL A 566 -3.73 16.98 25.27
C VAL A 566 -4.49 18.28 25.55
N GLN A 567 -3.79 19.38 25.90
CA GLN A 567 -4.37 20.69 26.11
C GLN A 567 -5.04 21.26 24.84
N LEU A 568 -4.41 21.09 23.68
CA LEU A 568 -4.98 21.54 22.41
C LEU A 568 -6.29 20.82 22.10
N VAL A 569 -6.29 19.49 22.17
CA VAL A 569 -7.45 18.65 21.84
C VAL A 569 -8.59 18.85 22.84
N ALA A 570 -8.29 18.82 24.13
CA ALA A 570 -9.34 18.86 25.15
C ALA A 570 -9.90 20.25 25.43
N ASP A 571 -9.07 21.30 25.27
CA ASP A 571 -9.42 22.63 25.76
C ASP A 571 -9.29 23.74 24.71
N SER A 572 -8.13 23.84 24.01
CA SER A 572 -7.82 25.04 23.23
C SER A 572 -8.58 25.08 21.90
N VAL A 573 -8.60 23.97 21.14
CA VAL A 573 -9.32 23.87 19.87
C VAL A 573 -10.83 24.01 20.07
N PRO A 574 -11.46 23.30 21.05
CA PRO A 574 -12.89 23.51 21.32
C PRO A 574 -13.25 24.97 21.68
N ARG A 575 -12.45 25.62 22.50
CA ARG A 575 -12.77 27.02 22.94
C ARG A 575 -12.48 28.07 21.86
N ALA A 576 -11.39 27.91 21.10
CA ALA A 576 -10.91 28.97 20.21
C ALA A 576 -11.44 28.82 18.78
N ILE A 577 -11.71 27.58 18.33
CA ILE A 577 -12.11 27.25 16.96
C ILE A 577 -13.56 26.75 16.92
N GLY A 578 -14.08 26.24 18.05
CA GLY A 578 -15.41 25.65 18.13
C GLY A 578 -15.49 24.25 17.51
N VAL A 579 -14.36 23.56 17.36
CA VAL A 579 -14.31 22.16 16.90
C VAL A 579 -14.17 21.27 18.14
N PRO A 580 -15.11 20.35 18.38
CA PRO A 580 -15.08 19.50 19.56
C PRO A 580 -13.90 18.49 19.50
N ALA A 581 -13.51 17.94 20.66
CA ALA A 581 -12.42 16.99 20.76
C ALA A 581 -12.65 15.72 19.91
N GLU A 582 -13.91 15.35 19.74
CA GLU A 582 -14.33 14.20 18.92
C GLU A 582 -14.05 14.39 17.43
N GLU A 583 -14.00 15.62 16.95
CA GLU A 583 -13.73 15.99 15.55
C GLU A 583 -12.30 16.51 15.37
N THR A 584 -11.47 16.43 16.41
CA THR A 584 -10.06 16.79 16.37
C THR A 584 -9.20 15.52 16.32
N GLN A 585 -8.35 15.39 15.31
CA GLN A 585 -7.46 14.23 15.14
C GLN A 585 -6.01 14.61 15.43
N VAL A 586 -5.34 13.77 16.22
CA VAL A 586 -3.89 13.88 16.42
C VAL A 586 -3.15 13.01 15.41
N ILE A 587 -2.10 13.56 14.78
CA ILE A 587 -1.27 12.85 13.81
C ILE A 587 0.19 12.97 14.23
N THR A 588 0.92 11.83 14.26
CA THR A 588 2.32 11.77 14.68
C THR A 588 3.11 10.80 13.77
N PRO A 589 4.44 10.92 13.65
CA PRO A 589 5.23 10.12 12.71
C PRO A 589 5.21 8.61 12.93
N GLY A 590 5.05 8.13 14.16
CA GLY A 590 5.14 6.70 14.42
C GLY A 590 4.39 6.21 15.66
N HIS A 591 4.43 4.90 15.87
CA HIS A 591 3.78 4.27 17.03
C HIS A 591 4.64 4.30 18.30
N GLY A 592 5.96 4.30 18.14
CA GLY A 592 6.95 4.34 19.22
C GLY A 592 7.44 5.74 19.52
N GLY A 593 8.48 5.85 20.37
CA GLY A 593 9.03 7.11 20.82
C GLY A 593 8.24 7.75 21.95
N ALA A 594 8.77 8.85 22.49
CA ALA A 594 8.24 9.50 23.68
C ALA A 594 6.94 10.31 23.43
N ALA A 595 6.61 10.60 22.16
CA ALA A 595 5.35 11.22 21.73
C ALA A 595 4.75 10.50 20.50
N GLY A 596 4.93 9.18 20.39
CA GLY A 596 4.27 8.36 19.39
C GLY A 596 2.81 8.05 19.73
N THR A 597 2.10 7.39 18.80
CA THR A 597 0.66 7.14 18.98
C THR A 597 0.32 6.42 20.27
N ARG A 598 1.20 5.53 20.79
CA ARG A 598 0.94 4.79 22.03
C ARG A 598 0.85 5.72 23.22
N VAL A 599 1.83 6.60 23.38
CA VAL A 599 1.90 7.55 24.51
C VAL A 599 0.79 8.59 24.40
N LEU A 600 0.60 9.15 23.19
CA LEU A 600 -0.45 10.15 22.95
C LEU A 600 -1.85 9.57 23.17
N ASN A 601 -2.13 8.36 22.72
CA ASN A 601 -3.42 7.70 22.92
C ASN A 601 -3.68 7.41 24.41
N ALA A 602 -2.67 7.00 25.18
CA ALA A 602 -2.81 6.80 26.62
C ALA A 602 -3.17 8.11 27.35
N ALA A 603 -2.43 9.19 27.06
CA ALA A 603 -2.67 10.50 27.66
C ALA A 603 -4.03 11.11 27.25
N LEU A 604 -4.43 10.94 25.98
CA LEU A 604 -5.72 11.40 25.49
C LEU A 604 -6.88 10.61 26.07
N LYS A 605 -6.75 9.26 26.19
CA LYS A 605 -7.75 8.42 26.85
C LYS A 605 -7.96 8.86 28.30
N GLU A 606 -6.88 9.04 29.05
CA GLU A 606 -6.95 9.48 30.46
C GLU A 606 -7.70 10.82 30.60
N ARG A 607 -7.53 11.75 29.65
CA ARG A 607 -8.14 13.08 29.72
C ARG A 607 -9.57 13.12 29.16
N LEU A 608 -9.85 12.40 28.04
CA LEU A 608 -11.08 12.54 27.28
C LEU A 608 -12.14 11.48 27.62
N ASN A 609 -11.72 10.25 27.90
CA ASN A 609 -12.62 9.15 28.26
C ASN A 609 -11.97 8.26 29.32
N PRO A 610 -11.77 8.77 30.55
CA PRO A 610 -11.14 7.99 31.62
C PRO A 610 -11.99 6.77 31.97
N GLY A 611 -11.33 5.62 32.09
CA GLY A 611 -12.00 4.38 32.41
C GLY A 611 -11.01 3.24 32.69
N PRO A 612 -11.47 2.15 33.34
CA PRO A 612 -10.62 1.04 33.76
C PRO A 612 -10.19 0.10 32.61
N GLY A 613 -10.63 0.31 31.38
CA GLY A 613 -10.34 -0.58 30.25
C GLY A 613 -11.06 -1.93 30.35
N ARG A 614 -12.37 -1.91 30.63
CA ARG A 614 -13.21 -3.10 30.94
C ARG A 614 -13.17 -4.20 29.88
N PHE A 615 -12.91 -3.84 28.65
CA PHE A 615 -12.97 -4.74 27.49
C PHE A 615 -11.57 -4.88 26.85
N GLY A 616 -10.64 -5.53 27.53
CA GLY A 616 -9.29 -5.75 27.01
C GLY A 616 -8.48 -4.44 26.83
N GLY A 617 -8.67 -3.46 27.72
CA GLY A 617 -8.04 -2.13 27.66
C GLY A 617 -8.94 -1.05 27.06
N PHE A 618 -10.14 -1.38 26.60
CA PHE A 618 -11.11 -0.45 26.02
C PHE A 618 -12.32 -0.22 26.92
N ASP A 619 -12.91 0.95 26.79
CA ASP A 619 -14.18 1.33 27.40
C ASP A 619 -15.15 1.87 26.35
N PRO A 620 -16.50 1.83 26.58
CA PRO A 620 -17.45 2.44 25.66
C PRO A 620 -17.14 3.91 25.42
N GLY A 621 -17.23 4.34 24.16
CA GLY A 621 -16.88 5.70 23.74
C GLY A 621 -15.42 5.90 23.37
N ASP A 622 -14.53 4.94 23.65
CA ASP A 622 -13.13 5.05 23.22
C ASP A 622 -13.04 5.19 21.70
N ARG A 623 -12.25 6.15 21.25
CA ARG A 623 -11.87 6.23 19.83
C ARG A 623 -10.86 5.15 19.52
N ILE A 624 -11.08 4.48 18.39
CA ILE A 624 -10.24 3.38 17.95
C ILE A 624 -9.80 3.54 16.50
N ALA A 625 -8.69 2.88 16.21
CA ALA A 625 -8.21 2.52 14.88
C ALA A 625 -8.38 1.01 14.72
N TYR A 626 -9.32 0.59 13.92
CA TYR A 626 -9.58 -0.80 13.59
C TYR A 626 -8.83 -1.16 12.31
N SER A 627 -8.03 -2.21 12.36
CA SER A 627 -7.28 -2.73 11.21
C SER A 627 -7.82 -4.12 10.82
N PRO A 628 -8.79 -4.20 9.92
CA PRO A 628 -9.35 -5.49 9.46
C PRO A 628 -8.33 -6.33 8.70
N ALA A 629 -7.42 -5.69 7.97
CA ALA A 629 -6.36 -6.28 7.18
C ALA A 629 -5.07 -5.41 7.29
N PRO A 630 -3.90 -5.96 6.96
CA PRO A 630 -2.67 -5.18 6.85
C PRO A 630 -2.86 -3.97 5.92
N GLY A 631 -2.28 -2.83 6.28
CA GLY A 631 -2.37 -1.60 5.48
C GLY A 631 -3.71 -0.86 5.54
N ARG A 632 -4.76 -1.45 6.07
CA ARG A 632 -6.08 -0.83 6.16
C ARG A 632 -6.39 -0.39 7.59
N THR A 633 -6.79 0.85 7.77
CA THR A 633 -7.22 1.40 9.06
C THR A 633 -8.57 2.09 8.92
N LEU A 634 -9.51 1.73 9.78
CA LEU A 634 -10.83 2.34 9.88
C LEU A 634 -10.92 3.05 11.24
N PRO A 635 -11.01 4.39 11.26
CA PRO A 635 -11.31 5.11 12.48
C PRO A 635 -12.73 4.77 12.96
N GLY A 636 -12.91 4.64 14.27
CA GLY A 636 -14.20 4.30 14.83
C GLY A 636 -14.27 4.54 16.34
N ARG A 637 -15.34 4.01 16.96
CA ARG A 637 -15.59 4.08 18.40
C ARG A 637 -16.03 2.74 18.96
N VAL A 638 -15.68 2.48 20.21
CA VAL A 638 -16.18 1.35 20.96
C VAL A 638 -17.62 1.62 21.38
N VAL A 639 -18.52 0.73 21.01
CA VAL A 639 -19.93 0.75 21.45
C VAL A 639 -20.10 -0.06 22.73
N GLY A 640 -19.46 -1.24 22.79
CA GLY A 640 -19.52 -2.14 23.92
C GLY A 640 -18.77 -3.43 23.65
N ALA A 641 -19.03 -4.45 24.46
CA ALA A 641 -18.54 -5.80 24.22
C ALA A 641 -19.59 -6.85 24.64
N GLY A 642 -19.60 -7.96 23.91
CA GLY A 642 -20.47 -9.09 24.16
C GLY A 642 -19.71 -10.41 24.34
N ALA A 643 -20.46 -11.50 24.31
CA ALA A 643 -19.87 -12.84 24.30
C ALA A 643 -19.11 -13.12 23.00
N ASP A 644 -19.52 -12.51 21.91
CA ASP A 644 -19.02 -12.59 20.53
C ASP A 644 -17.79 -11.72 20.27
N GLY A 645 -17.52 -10.71 21.10
CA GLY A 645 -16.34 -9.86 20.93
C GLY A 645 -16.55 -8.41 21.32
N LEU A 646 -15.68 -7.54 20.75
CA LEU A 646 -15.72 -6.09 20.92
C LEU A 646 -16.59 -5.48 19.80
N HIS A 647 -17.61 -4.72 20.21
CA HIS A 647 -18.54 -4.04 19.29
C HIS A 647 -18.05 -2.64 19.00
N LEU A 648 -17.87 -2.34 17.73
CA LEU A 648 -17.36 -1.07 17.21
C LEU A 648 -18.38 -0.42 16.28
N SER A 649 -18.30 0.90 16.15
CA SER A 649 -18.91 1.66 15.05
C SER A 649 -17.79 2.31 14.24
N CYS A 650 -17.64 1.91 12.97
CA CYS A 650 -16.64 2.40 12.05
C CYS A 650 -17.32 2.97 10.81
N GLY A 651 -17.14 4.27 10.53
CA GLY A 651 -17.80 4.91 9.39
C GLY A 651 -19.33 4.86 9.40
N GLY A 652 -19.94 4.69 10.58
CA GLY A 652 -21.39 4.50 10.74
C GLY A 652 -21.84 3.04 10.75
N GLU A 653 -21.00 2.11 10.33
CA GLU A 653 -21.29 0.68 10.31
C GLU A 653 -20.96 0.00 11.64
N ALA A 654 -21.75 -0.99 12.01
CA ALA A 654 -21.49 -1.83 13.16
C ALA A 654 -20.54 -2.98 12.81
N VAL A 655 -19.45 -3.08 13.57
CA VAL A 655 -18.44 -4.13 13.38
C VAL A 655 -18.24 -4.88 14.69
N VAL A 656 -18.26 -6.21 14.65
CA VAL A 656 -17.92 -7.06 15.79
C VAL A 656 -16.55 -7.69 15.57
N VAL A 657 -15.61 -7.40 16.49
CA VAL A 657 -14.25 -7.97 16.45
C VAL A 657 -14.16 -9.09 17.48
N PRO A 658 -13.93 -10.35 17.05
CA PRO A 658 -13.77 -11.50 17.96
C PRO A 658 -12.66 -11.25 18.97
N LYS A 659 -12.82 -11.78 20.18
CA LYS A 659 -11.90 -11.54 21.32
C LYS A 659 -10.42 -11.82 20.98
N GLU A 660 -10.18 -12.90 20.24
CA GLU A 660 -8.85 -13.35 19.83
C GLU A 660 -8.16 -12.41 18.85
N ARG A 661 -8.97 -11.57 18.17
CA ARG A 661 -8.48 -10.60 17.18
C ARG A 661 -8.34 -9.19 17.74
N VAL A 662 -8.98 -8.86 18.88
CA VAL A 662 -9.00 -7.49 19.43
C VAL A 662 -7.59 -6.95 19.62
N GLU A 663 -6.71 -7.69 20.28
CA GLU A 663 -5.33 -7.27 20.55
C GLU A 663 -4.53 -6.98 19.26
N ARG A 664 -4.82 -7.69 18.17
CA ARG A 664 -4.12 -7.49 16.88
C ARG A 664 -4.72 -6.41 16.02
N ALA A 665 -6.07 -6.31 16.03
CA ALA A 665 -6.80 -5.53 15.06
C ALA A 665 -7.28 -4.16 15.59
N VAL A 666 -7.30 -3.94 16.92
CA VAL A 666 -7.85 -2.70 17.49
C VAL A 666 -6.78 -1.98 18.32
N ARG A 667 -6.67 -0.68 18.11
CA ARG A 667 -5.83 0.23 18.90
C ARG A 667 -6.66 1.47 19.25
N HIS A 668 -6.28 2.20 20.29
CA HIS A 668 -6.83 3.52 20.52
C HIS A 668 -6.50 4.45 19.34
N GLY A 669 -7.41 5.32 18.95
CA GLY A 669 -7.40 6.08 17.70
C GLY A 669 -7.52 7.60 17.85
N TRP A 670 -7.31 8.17 19.04
CA TRP A 670 -7.21 9.64 19.19
C TRP A 670 -5.96 10.18 18.49
N ALA A 671 -4.88 9.39 18.46
CA ALA A 671 -3.66 9.68 17.71
C ALA A 671 -3.41 8.57 16.68
N LEU A 672 -3.16 8.97 15.44
CA LEU A 672 -2.88 8.12 14.28
C LEU A 672 -1.52 8.47 13.67
N THR A 673 -0.98 7.58 12.84
CA THR A 673 0.11 7.94 11.91
C THR A 673 -0.46 8.61 10.67
N ALA A 674 0.38 9.30 9.89
CA ALA A 674 -0.07 9.94 8.64
C ALA A 674 -0.61 8.90 7.62
N HIS A 675 -0.04 7.69 7.56
CA HIS A 675 -0.57 6.60 6.73
C HIS A 675 -1.96 6.13 7.19
N GLN A 676 -2.17 6.00 8.50
CA GLN A 676 -3.48 5.63 9.04
C GLN A 676 -4.54 6.72 8.84
N ALA A 677 -4.12 7.97 8.70
CA ALA A 677 -4.97 9.12 8.45
C ALA A 677 -5.23 9.37 6.95
N ALA A 678 -4.55 8.64 6.06
CA ALA A 678 -4.72 8.80 4.61
C ALA A 678 -6.18 8.52 4.19
N GLY A 679 -6.69 9.30 3.23
CA GLY A 679 -8.07 9.21 2.75
C GLY A 679 -9.13 9.84 3.67
N THR A 680 -8.82 10.14 4.93
CA THR A 680 -9.75 10.75 5.90
C THR A 680 -9.37 12.22 6.17
N ARG A 681 -10.37 13.09 6.41
CA ARG A 681 -10.18 14.48 6.84
C ARG A 681 -11.00 14.77 8.09
N TRP A 682 -10.47 15.64 8.92
CA TRP A 682 -11.13 16.10 10.14
C TRP A 682 -11.28 17.61 10.15
N PRO A 683 -12.32 18.15 10.79
CA PRO A 683 -12.45 19.59 10.98
C PRO A 683 -11.21 20.24 11.60
N ALA A 684 -10.56 19.56 12.58
CA ALA A 684 -9.29 19.99 13.12
C ALA A 684 -8.26 18.85 13.17
N ALA A 685 -7.00 19.18 12.92
CA ALA A 685 -5.87 18.28 13.11
C ALA A 685 -4.80 18.91 14.03
N VAL A 686 -4.21 18.08 14.88
CA VAL A 686 -3.04 18.42 15.71
C VAL A 686 -1.89 17.52 15.25
N VAL A 687 -0.94 18.10 14.52
CA VAL A 687 0.24 17.38 14.03
C VAL A 687 1.37 17.54 15.04
N VAL A 688 1.86 16.40 15.55
CA VAL A 688 2.87 16.36 16.62
C VAL A 688 4.21 15.92 16.06
N LEU A 689 5.20 16.80 16.12
CA LEU A 689 6.55 16.64 15.61
C LEU A 689 7.55 16.73 16.77
N PRO A 690 7.71 15.67 17.59
CA PRO A 690 8.69 15.65 18.66
C PRO A 690 10.12 15.61 18.13
N GLY A 691 11.09 16.04 18.94
CA GLY A 691 12.49 16.15 18.52
C GLY A 691 13.13 14.86 17.99
N ASP A 692 12.69 13.70 18.50
CA ASP A 692 13.13 12.36 18.06
C ASP A 692 12.50 11.91 16.73
N ALA A 693 11.54 12.63 16.19
CA ALA A 693 10.86 12.30 14.95
C ALA A 693 11.52 12.84 13.68
N ALA A 694 12.59 13.61 13.80
CA ALA A 694 13.22 14.31 12.66
C ALA A 694 13.56 13.39 11.47
N GLN A 695 14.04 12.17 11.75
CA GLN A 695 14.41 11.20 10.71
C GLN A 695 13.20 10.56 9.99
N ALA A 696 12.01 10.64 10.56
CA ALA A 696 10.80 10.08 9.96
C ALA A 696 10.08 11.07 9.03
N LEU A 697 10.53 12.32 8.98
CA LEU A 697 9.88 13.36 8.19
C LEU A 697 10.37 13.33 6.75
N SER A 698 9.42 13.53 5.84
CA SER A 698 9.63 13.77 4.42
C SER A 698 8.56 14.73 3.90
N ARG A 699 8.77 15.34 2.74
CA ARG A 699 7.79 16.21 2.12
C ARG A 699 6.40 15.55 2.01
N PRO A 700 6.24 14.33 1.46
CA PRO A 700 4.94 13.68 1.39
C PRO A 700 4.31 13.39 2.76
N TRP A 701 5.14 13.11 3.77
CA TRP A 701 4.64 12.91 5.12
C TRP A 701 4.03 14.22 5.69
N VAL A 702 4.75 15.33 5.58
CA VAL A 702 4.29 16.64 6.05
C VAL A 702 3.05 17.08 5.28
N TYR A 703 3.09 16.96 3.95
CA TYR A 703 1.96 17.24 3.07
C TYR A 703 0.71 16.46 3.48
N THR A 704 0.86 15.14 3.63
CA THR A 704 -0.26 14.28 4.02
C THR A 704 -0.80 14.65 5.39
N ALA A 705 0.05 14.85 6.39
CA ALA A 705 -0.38 15.17 7.74
C ALA A 705 -1.14 16.53 7.80
N PHE A 706 -0.62 17.56 7.11
CA PHE A 706 -1.21 18.90 7.11
C PHE A 706 -2.53 18.94 6.33
N SER A 707 -2.61 18.24 5.19
CA SER A 707 -3.82 18.18 4.36
C SER A 707 -5.00 17.43 5.02
N ARG A 708 -4.79 16.78 6.17
CA ARG A 708 -5.90 16.13 6.92
C ARG A 708 -6.78 17.12 7.67
N ALA A 709 -6.32 18.35 7.88
CA ALA A 709 -7.10 19.42 8.49
C ALA A 709 -8.08 20.05 7.49
N GLY A 710 -9.33 20.22 7.90
CA GLY A 710 -10.36 20.87 7.09
C GLY A 710 -10.54 22.35 7.41
N ARG A 711 -10.45 22.74 8.70
CA ARG A 711 -10.68 24.11 9.20
C ARG A 711 -9.54 24.62 10.05
N HIS A 712 -8.88 23.74 10.80
CA HIS A 712 -7.84 24.16 11.74
C HIS A 712 -6.70 23.14 11.80
N LEU A 713 -5.48 23.63 11.74
CA LEU A 713 -4.24 22.87 11.91
C LEU A 713 -3.42 23.46 13.07
N SER A 714 -3.18 22.66 14.09
CA SER A 714 -2.16 22.97 15.10
C SER A 714 -0.92 22.11 14.86
N VAL A 715 0.25 22.72 14.78
CA VAL A 715 1.54 22.00 14.63
C VAL A 715 2.32 22.15 15.93
N VAL A 716 2.39 21.05 16.70
CA VAL A 716 3.23 20.93 17.90
C VAL A 716 4.65 20.58 17.46
N HIS A 717 5.55 21.53 17.57
CA HIS A 717 6.80 21.53 16.82
C HIS A 717 8.02 21.59 17.75
N GLY A 718 8.80 20.49 17.78
CA GLY A 718 10.07 20.36 18.51
C GLY A 718 11.25 19.95 17.65
N VAL A 719 11.11 19.98 16.31
CA VAL A 719 12.13 19.49 15.36
C VAL A 719 12.93 20.60 14.67
N GLU A 720 12.80 21.85 15.10
CA GLU A 720 13.53 23.03 14.60
C GLU A 720 13.74 23.03 13.06
N GLN A 721 14.98 22.91 12.60
CA GLN A 721 15.32 22.93 11.17
C GLN A 721 14.95 21.65 10.41
N ALA A 722 14.59 20.58 11.11
CA ALA A 722 14.24 19.32 10.43
C ALA A 722 12.93 19.42 9.64
N LEU A 723 11.96 20.24 10.09
CA LEU A 723 10.70 20.45 9.37
C LEU A 723 10.90 21.20 8.04
N PRO A 724 11.53 22.38 8.00
CA PRO A 724 11.84 23.05 6.74
C PRO A 724 12.67 22.18 5.79
N ARG A 725 13.68 21.48 6.31
CA ARG A 725 14.52 20.59 5.53
C ARG A 725 13.71 19.40 4.97
N ALA A 726 12.81 18.81 5.76
CA ALA A 726 11.96 17.71 5.28
C ALA A 726 11.08 18.14 4.11
N VAL A 727 10.56 19.36 4.17
CA VAL A 727 9.74 19.94 3.09
C VAL A 727 10.59 20.24 1.85
N ALA A 728 11.74 20.90 2.02
CA ALA A 728 12.56 21.31 0.88
C ALA A 728 13.26 20.12 0.21
N ASP A 729 13.94 19.25 1.00
CA ASP A 729 14.99 18.37 0.50
C ASP A 729 14.66 16.87 0.56
N ILE A 730 13.63 16.44 1.33
CA ILE A 730 13.40 15.01 1.56
C ILE A 730 12.17 14.54 0.77
N PRO A 731 12.37 13.93 -0.41
CA PRO A 731 11.26 13.38 -1.22
C PRO A 731 10.68 12.11 -0.59
N ALA A 732 9.72 11.49 -1.26
CA ALA A 732 9.27 10.14 -0.95
C ALA A 732 10.44 9.14 -1.01
N LYS A 733 10.44 8.15 -0.11
CA LYS A 733 11.40 7.05 -0.20
C LYS A 733 11.18 6.32 -1.52
N PRO A 734 12.25 6.04 -2.28
CA PRO A 734 12.11 5.35 -3.56
C PRO A 734 11.53 3.95 -3.34
N ARG A 735 10.73 3.49 -4.30
CA ARG A 735 10.23 2.11 -4.38
C ARG A 735 10.64 1.52 -5.70
N THR A 736 11.12 0.30 -5.67
CA THR A 736 11.41 -0.48 -6.87
C THR A 736 10.13 -1.18 -7.30
N THR A 737 9.68 -0.89 -8.54
CA THR A 737 8.47 -1.43 -9.17
C THR A 737 8.79 -1.76 -10.62
N ARG A 738 8.05 -2.70 -11.22
CA ARG A 738 8.21 -3.13 -12.61
C ARG A 738 7.11 -2.60 -13.55
N LEU A 739 6.04 -2.04 -12.99
CA LEU A 739 4.86 -1.62 -13.75
C LEU A 739 5.19 -0.72 -14.96
N PRO A 740 6.07 0.32 -14.87
CA PRO A 740 6.42 1.11 -16.05
C PRO A 740 7.10 0.30 -17.17
N ALA A 741 8.00 -0.61 -16.80
CA ALA A 741 8.70 -1.48 -17.76
C ALA A 741 7.77 -2.50 -18.41
N LEU A 742 6.75 -2.97 -17.69
CA LEU A 742 5.74 -3.89 -18.20
C LEU A 742 4.75 -3.21 -19.16
N LEU A 743 4.43 -1.93 -18.91
CA LEU A 743 3.50 -1.16 -19.74
C LEU A 743 4.13 -0.67 -21.05
N ALA A 744 5.40 -0.27 -21.05
CA ALA A 744 6.08 0.33 -22.19
C ALA A 744 5.95 -0.47 -23.51
N PRO A 745 6.11 -1.83 -23.54
CA PRO A 745 5.97 -2.60 -24.76
C PRO A 745 4.52 -2.86 -25.17
N GLN A 746 3.54 -2.67 -24.29
CA GLN A 746 2.15 -3.04 -24.49
C GLN A 746 1.29 -1.87 -25.03
N VAL A 747 1.77 -0.64 -24.87
CA VAL A 747 1.00 0.56 -25.19
C VAL A 747 1.73 1.39 -26.26
N PRO A 748 1.05 1.80 -27.33
CA PRO A 748 1.65 2.73 -28.29
C PRO A 748 2.08 4.01 -27.59
N THR A 749 3.29 4.49 -27.86
CA THR A 749 3.75 5.78 -27.37
C THR A 749 2.75 6.86 -27.80
N ALA A 750 2.18 7.57 -26.83
CA ALA A 750 1.33 8.72 -27.10
C ALA A 750 2.15 9.77 -27.88
N GLY A 751 1.86 9.92 -29.20
CA GLY A 751 2.52 10.85 -30.09
C GLY A 751 2.14 12.31 -29.78
#